data_545e5bc65a687a97fb66de38ec475ac5
#
_entry.id   545e5bc65a687a97fb66de38ec475ac5
#
_cell.length_a   1.000
_cell.length_b   1.000
_cell.length_c   1.000
_cell.angle_alpha   90.00
_cell.angle_beta   90.00
_cell.angle_gamma   90.00
#
_symmetry.space_group_name_H-M   'P 1'
#
loop_
_entity.id
_entity.type
_entity.pdbx_description
1 polymer ?
#
loop_
_entity_poly.entity_id
_entity_poly.type
_entity_poly.pdbx_seq_one_letter_code
_entity_poly.pdbx_strand_id
1 'polypeptide(L)'
;MRFRLIGALSMGLFLSIVTTAAASVQQVTTPEQQFGHEIGADYELVNYTELYDYFTKLAGESDRMTVQDIGLTEEGRPQVMAVITSPANHADLDRYREISRSLAKADGVAEVEARRLAQEGKAVVWIDGGLHATEVLGAQQLMELVYRMVSRSDPETLRILDEVILLAVQVNPDGMELVSDWYMREADPQQRSTRGLPVLYQKYAGHDNNRDFYMSALAETTNINRVLYREWFPQIVYNHHQTGPSGTVLYAPPFRDPPNHNLDPLILTGLDGIGAALHGRFVSEGKGGATMRSGGSYSTWWNGGLRTTPYFKNMLGLLTETIGNPTPIQIPFRPERQISQGDLPLPVEPGEWHFRQSIEYSQTANWAVLDYAARNRDHLLFNIWRMGMNSIERGNRDTWTVLPFEVDAAATDLGGGRSGTVDDYRRLLQAPENRDPRGFIIPSHQADFSTATKFVNALLKNGVDVHRATMEFAVDDVTYPAGSYVVKGDQAFRPHVMDMFEPQQHPNDFAYPGGPPIPPYDNAGWTLAFQMGVEFDRILDGFEGPFELIEGLAEIPSGVVVGAGAAGYVFDHRDNNAFLALNRLLADRRQVAWLLEPPVGVDLPEGAFYITANQVDRSRLMTLAAETGVDFYAVVAPSGETLRLRRPRVALWDRYGGSMTSGWTRKILEDFEFDFEVVYAEEIAGGDLRSRFDVLILEDGAVPAPNGRGGGGASAGASGVPAEYRDRIGSITADRGVPEILDFARAGGTVIAVGSSARLGYYAGLPLSDHLAENGRSPSRTEYYTPGSVHSLKIEHDSPLTHGLGDRLDVLFNNSPLFDLEPGAETVGVTRLGWFDTDTPLRSGWAWGQERMQGGTALIEAKLGDGELFLFTPRITFRSQSHAAFPLLFNGIFYGSADDEPIF
;
A
#
# COMPACT_ATOMS: atom_id res chain seq x y z
N MET A 1 -67.01 -87.22 18.77
CA MET A 1 -66.23 -88.07 17.90
C MET A 1 -65.36 -87.23 16.94
N ARG A 2 -64.09 -87.03 17.24
CA ARG A 2 -62.93 -87.27 16.46
C ARG A 2 -62.90 -86.64 14.99
N PHE A 3 -62.05 -85.71 14.70
CA PHE A 3 -60.71 -86.00 14.27
C PHE A 3 -59.85 -84.66 14.22
N ARG A 4 -58.62 -84.73 14.63
CA ARG A 4 -57.54 -83.70 14.56
C ARG A 4 -56.99 -83.61 13.15
N LEU A 5 -56.66 -82.39 12.71
CA LEU A 5 -55.65 -82.21 11.67
C LEU A 5 -54.74 -81.04 12.07
N ILE A 6 -53.49 -81.37 12.11
CA ILE A 6 -52.34 -80.47 12.40
C ILE A 6 -51.98 -79.72 11.11
N GLY A 7 -51.95 -78.39 11.11
CA GLY A 7 -51.41 -77.60 10.06
C GLY A 7 -50.14 -76.94 10.55
N ALA A 8 -49.02 -77.30 9.97
CA ALA A 8 -47.68 -76.70 10.26
C ALA A 8 -47.58 -75.32 9.60
N LEU A 9 -47.32 -74.26 10.41
CA LEU A 9 -46.92 -72.91 9.99
C LEU A 9 -45.40 -72.88 9.73
N SER A 10 -44.95 -72.69 8.50
CA SER A 10 -43.60 -72.42 8.10
C SER A 10 -43.30 -70.89 8.29
N MET A 11 -42.57 -70.52 9.26
CA MET A 11 -42.09 -69.13 9.52
C MET A 11 -40.84 -68.91 8.68
N GLY A 12 -40.96 -68.25 7.57
CA GLY A 12 -39.87 -67.80 6.73
C GLY A 12 -39.17 -66.59 7.38
N LEU A 13 -37.95 -66.76 7.84
CA LEU A 13 -37.08 -65.70 8.35
C LEU A 13 -36.46 -64.90 7.16
N PHE A 14 -37.01 -63.72 6.88
CA PHE A 14 -36.36 -62.79 5.98
C PHE A 14 -35.20 -62.10 6.71
N LEU A 15 -33.96 -62.49 6.42
CA LEU A 15 -32.75 -61.81 6.85
C LEU A 15 -32.51 -60.63 5.94
N SER A 16 -32.92 -59.42 6.36
CA SER A 16 -32.57 -58.19 5.67
C SER A 16 -31.08 -57.89 5.95
N ILE A 17 -30.22 -58.16 5.01
CA ILE A 17 -28.83 -57.67 5.02
C ILE A 17 -28.88 -56.17 4.79
N VAL A 18 -28.79 -55.40 5.90
CA VAL A 18 -28.45 -53.95 5.80
C VAL A 18 -26.96 -53.88 5.53
N THR A 19 -26.63 -53.71 4.25
CA THR A 19 -25.30 -53.26 3.85
C THR A 19 -25.15 -51.80 4.29
N THR A 20 -24.59 -51.56 5.46
CA THR A 20 -23.99 -50.30 5.79
C THR A 20 -22.82 -50.13 4.84
N ALA A 21 -22.99 -49.27 3.82
CA ALA A 21 -21.88 -48.74 3.09
C ALA A 21 -21.03 -47.96 4.12
N ALA A 22 -19.96 -48.58 4.56
CA ALA A 22 -18.89 -47.84 5.24
C ALA A 22 -18.44 -46.81 4.23
N ALA A 23 -18.78 -45.54 4.45
CA ALA A 23 -18.12 -44.46 3.74
C ALA A 23 -16.61 -44.67 4.01
N SER A 24 -15.87 -44.92 2.95
CA SER A 24 -14.43 -44.98 3.00
C SER A 24 -14.03 -43.59 3.49
N VAL A 25 -13.45 -43.52 4.69
CA VAL A 25 -12.78 -42.29 5.14
C VAL A 25 -11.71 -42.03 4.10
N GLN A 26 -11.93 -41.04 3.26
CA GLN A 26 -10.97 -40.64 2.24
C GLN A 26 -9.70 -40.24 3.01
N GLN A 27 -8.62 -40.94 2.79
CA GLN A 27 -7.38 -40.73 3.54
C GLN A 27 -6.69 -39.50 2.94
N VAL A 28 -6.76 -38.39 3.65
CA VAL A 28 -6.10 -37.12 3.24
C VAL A 28 -4.60 -37.22 3.58
N THR A 29 -3.75 -36.90 2.62
CA THR A 29 -2.28 -36.90 2.81
C THR A 29 -1.87 -35.92 3.89
N THR A 30 -1.14 -36.37 4.90
CA THR A 30 -0.65 -35.51 6.00
C THR A 30 0.53 -34.64 5.52
N PRO A 31 0.81 -33.49 6.17
CA PRO A 31 2.01 -32.71 5.89
C PRO A 31 3.30 -33.55 5.99
N GLU A 32 3.42 -34.40 7.02
CA GLU A 32 4.59 -35.26 7.20
C GLU A 32 4.76 -36.27 6.04
N GLN A 33 3.65 -36.78 5.50
CA GLN A 33 3.70 -37.65 4.32
C GLN A 33 4.09 -36.89 3.06
N GLN A 34 3.72 -35.62 2.94
CA GLN A 34 4.00 -34.78 1.78
C GLN A 34 5.44 -34.24 1.79
N PHE A 35 5.87 -33.69 2.93
CA PHE A 35 7.13 -32.94 3.04
C PHE A 35 8.26 -33.73 3.71
N GLY A 36 7.96 -34.88 4.34
CA GLY A 36 8.92 -35.69 5.09
C GLY A 36 9.18 -35.21 6.51
N HIS A 37 8.54 -34.13 6.94
CA HIS A 37 8.60 -33.58 8.29
C HIS A 37 7.25 -32.96 8.68
N GLU A 38 7.01 -32.76 9.98
CA GLU A 38 5.84 -32.01 10.43
C GLU A 38 6.01 -30.51 10.13
N ILE A 39 4.91 -29.82 9.88
CA ILE A 39 4.94 -28.35 9.76
C ILE A 39 5.38 -27.74 11.09
N GLY A 40 6.39 -26.89 11.04
CA GLY A 40 6.99 -26.29 12.23
C GLY A 40 8.09 -27.13 12.87
N ALA A 41 8.58 -28.17 12.21
CA ALA A 41 9.82 -28.81 12.60
C ALA A 41 10.97 -27.78 12.61
N ASP A 42 11.83 -27.86 13.61
CA ASP A 42 12.97 -26.95 13.70
C ASP A 42 13.90 -27.13 12.50
N TYR A 43 14.37 -26.02 11.99
CA TYR A 43 15.29 -25.91 10.83
C TYR A 43 14.69 -26.33 9.49
N GLU A 44 13.38 -26.56 9.37
CA GLU A 44 12.72 -26.95 8.12
C GLU A 44 11.72 -25.88 7.67
N LEU A 45 11.72 -25.60 6.35
CA LEU A 45 10.77 -24.73 5.68
C LEU A 45 10.29 -25.36 4.38
N VAL A 46 9.02 -25.19 4.10
CA VAL A 46 8.37 -25.53 2.82
C VAL A 46 8.32 -24.28 1.95
N ASN A 47 8.63 -24.37 0.65
CA ASN A 47 8.54 -23.26 -0.28
C ASN A 47 7.14 -23.16 -0.93
N TYR A 48 6.96 -22.16 -1.80
CA TYR A 48 5.65 -21.92 -2.42
C TYR A 48 5.27 -22.99 -3.43
N THR A 49 6.22 -23.48 -4.21
CA THR A 49 6.01 -24.56 -5.18
C THR A 49 5.47 -25.82 -4.48
N GLU A 50 6.05 -26.20 -3.36
CA GLU A 50 5.61 -27.31 -2.54
C GLU A 50 4.22 -27.08 -1.90
N LEU A 51 3.94 -25.84 -1.44
CA LEU A 51 2.62 -25.46 -0.94
C LEU A 51 1.56 -25.59 -2.05
N TYR A 52 1.84 -25.07 -3.23
CA TYR A 52 0.93 -25.14 -4.38
C TYR A 52 0.59 -26.59 -4.74
N ASP A 53 1.61 -27.46 -4.83
CA ASP A 53 1.45 -28.88 -5.10
C ASP A 53 0.61 -29.56 -4.02
N TYR A 54 0.86 -29.22 -2.75
CA TYR A 54 0.12 -29.78 -1.64
C TYR A 54 -1.35 -29.33 -1.63
N PHE A 55 -1.64 -28.07 -1.86
CA PHE A 55 -3.02 -27.58 -1.94
C PHE A 55 -3.77 -28.24 -3.11
N THR A 56 -3.13 -28.37 -4.25
CA THR A 56 -3.68 -29.07 -5.42
C THR A 56 -4.01 -30.52 -5.09
N LYS A 57 -3.11 -31.20 -4.38
CA LYS A 57 -3.30 -32.58 -3.94
C LYS A 57 -4.45 -32.72 -2.95
N LEU A 58 -4.50 -31.86 -1.93
CA LEU A 58 -5.58 -31.88 -0.93
C LEU A 58 -6.95 -31.63 -1.54
N ALA A 59 -7.05 -30.75 -2.52
CA ALA A 59 -8.28 -30.50 -3.28
C ALA A 59 -8.74 -31.73 -4.09
N GLY A 60 -7.78 -32.55 -4.56
CA GLY A 60 -8.09 -33.83 -5.20
C GLY A 60 -8.48 -34.95 -4.24
N GLU A 61 -8.11 -34.83 -2.96
CA GLU A 61 -8.34 -35.84 -1.91
C GLU A 61 -9.54 -35.54 -1.00
N SER A 62 -10.11 -34.31 -1.05
CA SER A 62 -11.19 -33.89 -0.16
C SER A 62 -12.27 -33.12 -0.93
N ASP A 63 -13.53 -33.43 -0.66
CA ASP A 63 -14.70 -32.72 -1.17
C ASP A 63 -15.04 -31.42 -0.38
N ARG A 64 -14.20 -31.07 0.61
CA ARG A 64 -14.34 -29.86 1.43
C ARG A 64 -13.53 -28.68 0.89
N MET A 65 -12.77 -28.86 -0.18
CA MET A 65 -11.81 -27.87 -0.67
C MET A 65 -11.79 -27.77 -2.19
N THR A 66 -11.70 -26.55 -2.68
CA THR A 66 -11.31 -26.25 -4.07
C THR A 66 -10.16 -25.24 -4.08
N VAL A 67 -9.33 -25.28 -5.12
CA VAL A 67 -8.26 -24.28 -5.34
C VAL A 67 -8.64 -23.40 -6.51
N GLN A 68 -8.52 -22.10 -6.36
CA GLN A 68 -8.81 -21.10 -7.38
C GLN A 68 -7.55 -20.28 -7.67
N ASP A 69 -7.25 -20.06 -8.94
CA ASP A 69 -6.24 -19.11 -9.39
C ASP A 69 -6.82 -17.71 -9.26
N ILE A 70 -6.14 -16.84 -8.51
CA ILE A 70 -6.55 -15.45 -8.29
C ILE A 70 -5.66 -14.45 -9.04
N GLY A 71 -4.80 -14.90 -9.93
CA GLY A 71 -3.96 -14.08 -10.80
C GLY A 71 -2.47 -14.37 -10.68
N LEU A 72 -1.66 -13.61 -11.39
CA LEU A 72 -0.20 -13.73 -11.38
C LEU A 72 0.42 -12.71 -10.42
N THR A 73 1.57 -13.06 -9.86
CA THR A 73 2.44 -12.17 -9.10
C THR A 73 3.28 -11.29 -10.04
N GLU A 74 4.03 -10.34 -9.47
CA GLU A 74 4.97 -9.49 -10.23
C GLU A 74 6.10 -10.28 -10.90
N GLU A 75 6.42 -11.49 -10.43
CA GLU A 75 7.38 -12.40 -11.07
C GLU A 75 6.70 -13.45 -11.96
N GLY A 76 5.39 -13.41 -12.10
CA GLY A 76 4.61 -14.28 -12.98
C GLY A 76 4.26 -15.65 -12.39
N ARG A 77 4.33 -15.85 -11.07
CA ARG A 77 3.84 -17.07 -10.41
C ARG A 77 2.32 -17.03 -10.26
N PRO A 78 1.61 -18.15 -10.41
CA PRO A 78 0.19 -18.22 -10.04
C PRO A 78 0.02 -17.96 -8.55
N GLN A 79 -0.89 -17.04 -8.20
CA GLN A 79 -1.33 -16.82 -6.82
C GLN A 79 -2.64 -17.58 -6.62
N VAL A 80 -2.70 -18.48 -5.63
CA VAL A 80 -3.84 -19.36 -5.44
C VAL A 80 -4.53 -19.15 -4.11
N MET A 81 -5.83 -19.42 -4.10
CA MET A 81 -6.72 -19.38 -2.95
C MET A 81 -7.37 -20.73 -2.75
N ALA A 82 -7.28 -21.29 -1.56
CA ALA A 82 -8.06 -22.44 -1.15
C ALA A 82 -9.42 -21.99 -0.59
N VAL A 83 -10.51 -22.45 -1.18
CA VAL A 83 -11.88 -22.26 -0.69
C VAL A 83 -12.30 -23.52 0.06
N ILE A 84 -12.55 -23.39 1.37
CA ILE A 84 -12.81 -24.53 2.26
C ILE A 84 -14.13 -24.34 2.99
N THR A 85 -15.02 -25.32 2.85
CA THR A 85 -16.32 -25.34 3.53
C THR A 85 -16.90 -26.76 3.47
N SER A 86 -18.13 -27.00 3.97
CA SER A 86 -18.78 -28.31 3.83
C SER A 86 -19.09 -28.62 2.36
N PRO A 87 -19.15 -29.91 1.97
CA PRO A 87 -19.51 -30.30 0.60
C PRO A 87 -20.87 -29.76 0.15
N ALA A 88 -21.82 -29.63 1.08
CA ALA A 88 -23.12 -29.03 0.81
C ALA A 88 -23.01 -27.53 0.42
N ASN A 89 -22.17 -26.79 1.14
CA ASN A 89 -21.95 -25.38 0.83
C ASN A 89 -21.20 -25.17 -0.50
N HIS A 90 -20.30 -26.09 -0.89
CA HIS A 90 -19.62 -26.03 -2.19
C HIS A 90 -20.59 -26.06 -3.38
N ALA A 91 -21.72 -26.74 -3.23
CA ALA A 91 -22.76 -26.79 -4.28
C ALA A 91 -23.47 -25.43 -4.48
N ASP A 92 -23.44 -24.55 -3.50
CA ASP A 92 -24.18 -23.28 -3.48
C ASP A 92 -23.26 -22.04 -3.31
N LEU A 93 -21.96 -22.14 -3.63
CA LEU A 93 -20.97 -21.06 -3.42
C LEU A 93 -21.37 -19.74 -4.09
N ASP A 94 -21.87 -19.79 -5.33
CA ASP A 94 -22.29 -18.58 -6.05
C ASP A 94 -23.46 -17.87 -5.35
N ARG A 95 -24.40 -18.64 -4.75
CA ARG A 95 -25.46 -18.06 -3.93
C ARG A 95 -24.93 -17.36 -2.69
N TYR A 96 -24.00 -18.00 -1.96
CA TYR A 96 -23.42 -17.40 -0.75
C TYR A 96 -22.58 -16.17 -1.07
N ARG A 97 -21.87 -16.19 -2.20
CA ARG A 97 -21.13 -15.03 -2.72
C ARG A 97 -22.08 -13.87 -3.02
N GLU A 98 -23.20 -14.12 -3.69
CA GLU A 98 -24.20 -13.10 -3.98
C GLU A 98 -24.89 -12.57 -2.72
N ILE A 99 -25.17 -13.41 -1.71
CA ILE A 99 -25.68 -12.97 -0.41
C ILE A 99 -24.66 -12.03 0.25
N SER A 100 -23.39 -12.42 0.31
CA SER A 100 -22.33 -11.61 0.90
C SER A 100 -22.20 -10.25 0.20
N ARG A 101 -22.21 -10.24 -1.15
CA ARG A 101 -22.18 -9.04 -1.97
C ARG A 101 -23.37 -8.12 -1.70
N SER A 102 -24.59 -8.68 -1.70
CA SER A 102 -25.82 -7.91 -1.46
C SER A 102 -25.81 -7.24 -0.08
N LEU A 103 -25.36 -7.96 0.95
CA LEU A 103 -25.27 -7.41 2.30
C LEU A 103 -24.15 -6.38 2.44
N ALA A 104 -22.97 -6.60 1.81
CA ALA A 104 -21.85 -5.67 1.88
C ALA A 104 -22.12 -4.36 1.12
N LYS A 105 -22.76 -4.43 -0.04
CA LYS A 105 -23.16 -3.24 -0.82
C LYS A 105 -24.36 -2.52 -0.22
N ALA A 106 -25.24 -3.24 0.48
CA ALA A 106 -26.41 -2.77 1.21
C ALA A 106 -27.46 -2.01 0.38
N ASP A 107 -27.09 -1.43 -0.77
CA ASP A 107 -27.97 -0.60 -1.59
C ASP A 107 -29.23 -1.36 -2.06
N GLY A 108 -30.39 -0.73 -1.88
CA GLY A 108 -31.69 -1.31 -2.23
C GLY A 108 -32.12 -2.51 -1.37
N VAL A 109 -31.37 -2.93 -0.36
CA VAL A 109 -31.68 -4.06 0.53
C VAL A 109 -32.37 -3.58 1.79
N ALA A 110 -33.68 -3.84 1.91
CA ALA A 110 -34.44 -3.49 3.12
C ALA A 110 -34.01 -4.36 4.33
N GLU A 111 -34.16 -3.81 5.56
CA GLU A 111 -33.75 -4.51 6.80
C GLU A 111 -34.33 -5.92 6.94
N VAL A 112 -35.61 -6.11 6.60
CA VAL A 112 -36.27 -7.43 6.66
C VAL A 112 -35.60 -8.44 5.73
N GLU A 113 -35.23 -8.00 4.54
CA GLU A 113 -34.51 -8.81 3.57
C GLU A 113 -33.07 -9.08 4.02
N ALA A 114 -32.38 -8.08 4.56
CA ALA A 114 -31.04 -8.25 5.11
C ALA A 114 -31.00 -9.30 6.23
N ARG A 115 -32.00 -9.29 7.13
CA ARG A 115 -32.12 -10.31 8.18
C ARG A 115 -32.37 -11.72 7.62
N ARG A 116 -33.19 -11.82 6.56
CA ARG A 116 -33.42 -13.07 5.87
C ARG A 116 -32.16 -13.60 5.21
N LEU A 117 -31.44 -12.76 4.47
CA LEU A 117 -30.18 -13.08 3.81
C LEU A 117 -29.10 -13.47 4.82
N ALA A 118 -29.01 -12.76 5.97
CA ALA A 118 -28.08 -13.10 7.03
C ALA A 118 -28.33 -14.49 7.65
N GLN A 119 -29.59 -14.90 7.77
CA GLN A 119 -29.95 -16.24 8.25
C GLN A 119 -29.65 -17.35 7.23
N GLU A 120 -29.72 -17.04 5.94
CA GLU A 120 -29.46 -18.00 4.87
C GLU A 120 -27.97 -18.09 4.50
N GLY A 121 -27.25 -16.99 4.63
CA GLY A 121 -25.86 -16.85 4.24
C GLY A 121 -24.88 -17.67 5.10
N LYS A 122 -23.64 -17.70 4.67
CA LYS A 122 -22.50 -18.26 5.40
C LYS A 122 -21.53 -17.15 5.69
N ALA A 123 -20.89 -17.18 6.86
CA ALA A 123 -19.83 -16.22 7.16
C ALA A 123 -18.62 -16.50 6.27
N VAL A 124 -18.17 -15.50 5.52
CA VAL A 124 -16.94 -15.59 4.73
C VAL A 124 -15.80 -15.07 5.59
N VAL A 125 -14.80 -15.91 5.77
CA VAL A 125 -13.60 -15.61 6.57
C VAL A 125 -12.37 -15.79 5.70
N TRP A 126 -11.60 -14.72 5.54
CA TRP A 126 -10.28 -14.75 4.94
C TRP A 126 -9.24 -15.00 6.02
N ILE A 127 -8.37 -15.98 5.81
CA ILE A 127 -7.15 -16.21 6.62
C ILE A 127 -5.97 -16.31 5.67
N ASP A 128 -4.98 -15.48 5.88
CA ASP A 128 -3.80 -15.46 5.05
C ASP A 128 -2.51 -15.74 5.82
N GLY A 129 -1.43 -15.85 5.06
CA GLY A 129 -0.09 -15.96 5.59
C GLY A 129 0.96 -15.58 4.55
N GLY A 130 2.16 -15.25 5.02
CA GLY A 130 3.32 -15.02 4.18
C GLY A 130 3.35 -13.70 3.44
N LEU A 131 2.56 -12.69 3.84
CA LEU A 131 2.60 -11.34 3.27
C LEU A 131 4.02 -10.76 3.35
N HIS A 132 4.60 -10.71 4.55
CA HIS A 132 6.02 -10.46 4.73
C HIS A 132 6.75 -11.80 4.72
N ALA A 133 7.42 -12.13 3.63
CA ALA A 133 7.94 -13.47 3.42
C ALA A 133 8.99 -13.93 4.44
N THR A 134 9.74 -12.98 5.03
CA THR A 134 10.67 -13.28 6.14
C THR A 134 9.97 -13.62 7.46
N GLU A 135 8.67 -13.38 7.56
CA GLU A 135 7.79 -13.80 8.63
C GLU A 135 7.21 -15.19 8.31
N VAL A 136 8.10 -16.17 8.22
CA VAL A 136 7.82 -17.49 7.63
C VAL A 136 6.69 -18.26 8.31
N LEU A 137 6.39 -17.96 9.58
CA LEU A 137 5.33 -18.61 10.35
C LEU A 137 3.96 -18.54 9.65
N GLY A 138 3.61 -17.37 9.10
CA GLY A 138 2.32 -17.16 8.45
C GLY A 138 2.07 -18.13 7.29
N ALA A 139 3.06 -18.31 6.42
CA ALA A 139 2.98 -19.24 5.29
C ALA A 139 2.96 -20.71 5.76
N GLN A 140 3.81 -21.07 6.72
CA GLN A 140 3.92 -22.45 7.19
C GLN A 140 2.65 -22.88 7.93
N GLN A 141 2.10 -22.06 8.82
CA GLN A 141 0.89 -22.37 9.57
C GLN A 141 -0.36 -22.54 8.68
N LEU A 142 -0.37 -21.87 7.50
CA LEU A 142 -1.49 -21.95 6.56
C LEU A 142 -1.67 -23.37 6.01
N MET A 143 -0.59 -24.06 5.69
CA MET A 143 -0.62 -25.47 5.26
C MET A 143 -1.20 -26.40 6.33
N GLU A 144 -0.82 -26.19 7.58
CA GLU A 144 -1.37 -26.95 8.71
C GLU A 144 -2.87 -26.66 8.91
N LEU A 145 -3.30 -25.38 8.79
CA LEU A 145 -4.71 -24.98 8.84
C LEU A 145 -5.53 -25.70 7.78
N VAL A 146 -5.09 -25.61 6.52
CA VAL A 146 -5.79 -26.22 5.38
C VAL A 146 -5.92 -27.73 5.58
N TYR A 147 -4.83 -28.42 5.91
CA TYR A 147 -4.85 -29.85 6.21
C TYR A 147 -5.86 -30.19 7.32
N ARG A 148 -5.81 -29.49 8.47
CA ARG A 148 -6.71 -29.76 9.59
C ARG A 148 -8.17 -29.55 9.23
N MET A 149 -8.49 -28.52 8.44
CA MET A 149 -9.87 -28.24 8.01
C MET A 149 -10.43 -29.33 7.08
N VAL A 150 -9.61 -29.87 6.19
CA VAL A 150 -10.09 -30.90 5.24
C VAL A 150 -10.08 -32.33 5.83
N SER A 151 -9.30 -32.60 6.88
CA SER A 151 -9.11 -33.94 7.45
C SER A 151 -9.88 -34.20 8.74
N ARG A 152 -10.10 -33.20 9.60
CA ARG A 152 -10.73 -33.36 10.92
C ARG A 152 -12.24 -33.55 10.80
N SER A 153 -12.78 -34.36 11.74
CA SER A 153 -14.23 -34.69 11.81
C SER A 153 -14.80 -34.53 13.21
N ASP A 154 -14.10 -33.78 14.08
CA ASP A 154 -14.65 -33.42 15.38
C ASP A 154 -15.82 -32.44 15.26
N PRO A 155 -16.74 -32.39 16.25
CA PRO A 155 -17.94 -31.59 16.18
C PRO A 155 -17.71 -30.10 15.98
N GLU A 156 -16.60 -29.53 16.47
CA GLU A 156 -16.25 -28.12 16.30
C GLU A 156 -15.88 -27.83 14.83
N THR A 157 -14.98 -28.64 14.26
CA THR A 157 -14.56 -28.50 12.86
C THR A 157 -15.74 -28.66 11.90
N LEU A 158 -16.60 -29.67 12.09
CA LEU A 158 -17.77 -29.89 11.24
C LEU A 158 -18.75 -28.71 11.32
N ARG A 159 -19.03 -28.19 12.50
CA ARG A 159 -19.87 -26.99 12.65
C ARG A 159 -19.27 -25.76 11.95
N ILE A 160 -17.94 -25.55 12.08
CA ILE A 160 -17.26 -24.46 11.37
C ILE A 160 -17.45 -24.60 9.86
N LEU A 161 -17.23 -25.80 9.30
CA LEU A 161 -17.41 -26.07 7.87
C LEU A 161 -18.85 -25.86 7.41
N ASP A 162 -19.85 -26.13 8.25
CA ASP A 162 -21.24 -25.89 7.89
C ASP A 162 -21.65 -24.41 7.89
N GLU A 163 -21.02 -23.58 8.73
CA GLU A 163 -21.43 -22.18 8.95
C GLU A 163 -20.50 -21.17 8.30
N VAL A 164 -19.29 -21.58 7.89
CA VAL A 164 -18.23 -20.71 7.38
C VAL A 164 -17.75 -21.15 6.00
N ILE A 165 -17.45 -20.19 5.15
CA ILE A 165 -16.63 -20.34 3.95
C ILE A 165 -15.28 -19.71 4.26
N LEU A 166 -14.24 -20.55 4.40
CA LEU A 166 -12.86 -20.13 4.63
C LEU A 166 -12.15 -19.90 3.30
N LEU A 167 -11.56 -18.72 3.13
CA LEU A 167 -10.65 -18.37 2.05
C LEU A 167 -9.23 -18.35 2.61
N ALA A 168 -8.42 -19.35 2.29
CA ALA A 168 -7.05 -19.48 2.78
C ALA A 168 -6.06 -19.12 1.66
N VAL A 169 -5.22 -18.10 1.88
CA VAL A 169 -4.37 -17.52 0.83
C VAL A 169 -2.94 -17.31 1.31
N GLN A 170 -1.99 -17.74 0.48
CA GLN A 170 -0.60 -17.30 0.59
C GLN A 170 -0.42 -16.01 -0.22
N VAL A 171 -0.11 -14.90 0.47
CA VAL A 171 -0.21 -13.55 -0.08
C VAL A 171 0.95 -13.18 -0.98
N ASN A 172 2.16 -13.67 -0.69
CA ASN A 172 3.40 -13.34 -1.41
C ASN A 172 4.12 -14.61 -1.86
N PRO A 173 3.66 -15.24 -2.96
CA PRO A 173 4.26 -16.45 -3.52
C PRO A 173 5.75 -16.31 -3.83
N ASP A 174 6.16 -15.21 -4.47
CA ASP A 174 7.54 -14.94 -4.87
C ASP A 174 8.46 -14.87 -3.65
N GLY A 175 8.01 -14.17 -2.62
CA GLY A 175 8.76 -14.05 -1.39
C GLY A 175 8.85 -15.35 -0.60
N MET A 176 7.79 -16.16 -0.55
CA MET A 176 7.84 -17.46 0.12
C MET A 176 8.83 -18.40 -0.55
N GLU A 177 8.84 -18.47 -1.89
CA GLU A 177 9.81 -19.24 -2.65
C GLU A 177 11.22 -18.78 -2.32
N LEU A 178 11.49 -17.48 -2.51
CA LEU A 178 12.82 -16.90 -2.27
C LEU A 178 13.34 -17.17 -0.85
N VAL A 179 12.54 -16.91 0.17
CA VAL A 179 13.00 -16.97 1.58
C VAL A 179 13.18 -18.42 2.02
N SER A 180 12.27 -19.31 1.64
CA SER A 180 12.38 -20.74 2.01
C SER A 180 13.57 -21.39 1.32
N ASP A 181 13.78 -21.18 0.02
CA ASP A 181 14.93 -21.69 -0.71
C ASP A 181 16.25 -21.11 -0.18
N TRP A 182 16.26 -19.81 0.14
CA TRP A 182 17.40 -19.17 0.76
C TRP A 182 17.79 -19.80 2.10
N TYR A 183 16.81 -20.09 2.94
CA TYR A 183 17.02 -20.75 4.22
C TYR A 183 17.51 -22.19 4.04
N MET A 184 16.85 -22.97 3.20
CA MET A 184 17.12 -24.39 3.00
C MET A 184 18.40 -24.68 2.20
N ARG A 185 18.97 -23.70 1.47
CA ARG A 185 20.22 -23.85 0.72
C ARG A 185 21.43 -24.23 1.59
N GLU A 186 21.40 -23.84 2.89
CA GLU A 186 22.50 -24.10 3.80
C GLU A 186 22.41 -25.54 4.32
N ALA A 187 23.46 -26.32 4.08
CA ALA A 187 23.49 -27.74 4.43
C ALA A 187 23.53 -27.98 5.94
N ASP A 188 24.24 -27.12 6.70
CA ASP A 188 24.26 -27.18 8.16
C ASP A 188 23.02 -26.45 8.73
N PRO A 189 22.06 -27.17 9.33
CA PRO A 189 20.83 -26.56 9.87
C PRO A 189 21.11 -25.42 10.85
N GLN A 190 22.21 -25.48 11.62
CA GLN A 190 22.54 -24.44 12.59
C GLN A 190 23.06 -23.14 11.95
N GLN A 191 23.46 -23.17 10.70
CA GLN A 191 23.86 -21.98 9.94
C GLN A 191 22.72 -21.39 9.09
N ARG A 192 21.58 -22.07 9.02
CA ARG A 192 20.40 -21.60 8.27
C ARG A 192 19.89 -20.27 8.83
N SER A 193 19.56 -19.34 7.95
CA SER A 193 19.05 -18.00 8.33
C SER A 193 18.10 -17.44 7.27
N THR A 194 17.00 -16.87 7.69
CA THR A 194 16.08 -16.07 6.84
C THR A 194 16.62 -14.66 6.56
N ARG A 195 17.77 -14.29 7.13
CA ARG A 195 18.41 -12.99 6.96
C ARG A 195 19.41 -13.02 5.82
N GLY A 196 19.77 -11.83 5.33
CA GLY A 196 20.81 -11.67 4.34
C GLY A 196 20.35 -12.09 2.93
N LEU A 197 19.08 -11.99 2.62
CA LEU A 197 18.53 -12.15 1.28
C LEU A 197 19.26 -11.21 0.30
N PRO A 198 19.49 -11.63 -0.96
CA PRO A 198 20.23 -10.82 -1.94
C PRO A 198 19.40 -9.69 -2.56
N VAL A 199 18.08 -9.81 -2.51
CA VAL A 199 17.09 -8.88 -3.10
C VAL A 199 15.89 -8.71 -2.18
N LEU A 200 15.01 -7.75 -2.49
CA LEU A 200 13.72 -7.62 -1.82
C LEU A 200 12.85 -8.87 -2.05
N TYR A 201 12.17 -9.33 -1.02
CA TYR A 201 11.30 -10.52 -1.09
C TYR A 201 9.94 -10.27 -1.76
N GLN A 202 9.55 -9.05 -2.01
CA GLN A 202 8.58 -8.66 -3.04
C GLN A 202 9.34 -7.75 -4.01
N LYS A 203 9.19 -7.99 -5.29
CA LYS A 203 10.03 -7.48 -6.39
C LYS A 203 10.40 -6.00 -6.29
N TYR A 204 9.46 -5.15 -5.88
CA TYR A 204 9.65 -3.69 -5.76
C TYR A 204 9.56 -3.19 -4.33
N ALA A 205 8.61 -3.72 -3.57
CA ALA A 205 8.16 -3.14 -2.32
C ALA A 205 8.86 -3.75 -1.08
N GLY A 206 9.36 -4.99 -1.16
CA GLY A 206 9.86 -5.69 0.02
C GLY A 206 8.80 -5.71 1.13
N HIS A 207 9.11 -5.13 2.31
CA HIS A 207 8.18 -5.05 3.46
C HIS A 207 7.00 -4.09 3.21
N ASP A 208 7.15 -3.14 2.29
CA ASP A 208 6.10 -2.19 1.94
C ASP A 208 4.98 -2.79 1.08
N ASN A 209 5.02 -4.09 0.74
CA ASN A 209 3.89 -4.76 0.11
C ASN A 209 2.61 -4.70 0.98
N ASN A 210 2.76 -4.60 2.32
CA ASN A 210 1.65 -4.34 3.25
C ASN A 210 1.38 -2.83 3.43
N ARG A 211 1.60 -2.01 2.40
CA ARG A 211 1.31 -0.58 2.38
C ARG A 211 0.55 -0.16 1.11
N ASP A 212 0.24 -1.14 0.25
CA ASP A 212 -0.29 -0.92 -1.08
C ASP A 212 -1.79 -1.23 -1.23
N PHE A 213 -2.46 -1.74 -0.19
CA PHE A 213 -3.84 -2.25 -0.30
C PHE A 213 -4.88 -1.17 -0.61
N TYR A 214 -4.61 0.10 -0.38
CA TYR A 214 -5.50 1.20 -0.77
C TYR A 214 -5.20 1.73 -2.19
N MET A 215 -3.95 1.66 -2.64
CA MET A 215 -3.52 2.08 -3.98
C MET A 215 -3.64 0.94 -5.00
N SER A 216 -3.26 -0.28 -4.60
CA SER A 216 -3.23 -1.47 -5.48
C SER A 216 -2.33 -1.29 -6.71
N ALA A 217 -1.10 -0.81 -6.49
CA ALA A 217 -0.09 -0.66 -7.53
C ALA A 217 0.59 -1.99 -7.89
N LEU A 218 0.63 -2.95 -6.96
CA LEU A 218 1.23 -4.27 -7.15
C LEU A 218 0.21 -5.29 -7.66
N ALA A 219 0.70 -6.29 -8.39
CA ALA A 219 -0.13 -7.36 -8.94
C ALA A 219 -0.82 -8.17 -7.84
N GLU A 220 -0.08 -8.57 -6.79
CA GLU A 220 -0.60 -9.37 -5.68
C GLU A 220 -1.71 -8.64 -4.92
N THR A 221 -1.53 -7.34 -4.63
CA THR A 221 -2.55 -6.54 -3.94
C THR A 221 -3.77 -6.32 -4.82
N THR A 222 -3.60 -6.15 -6.13
CA THR A 222 -4.70 -6.05 -7.09
C THR A 222 -5.52 -7.35 -7.12
N ASN A 223 -4.87 -8.52 -7.15
CA ASN A 223 -5.53 -9.83 -7.13
C ASN A 223 -6.35 -10.00 -5.84
N ILE A 224 -5.76 -9.68 -4.69
CA ILE A 224 -6.38 -9.83 -3.37
C ILE A 224 -7.56 -8.87 -3.22
N ASN A 225 -7.41 -7.59 -3.57
CA ASN A 225 -8.49 -6.61 -3.47
C ASN A 225 -9.69 -6.97 -4.34
N ARG A 226 -9.46 -7.55 -5.54
CA ARG A 226 -10.54 -8.08 -6.37
C ARG A 226 -11.32 -9.17 -5.63
N VAL A 227 -10.63 -10.12 -5.00
CA VAL A 227 -11.27 -11.18 -4.21
C VAL A 227 -12.04 -10.59 -3.03
N LEU A 228 -11.40 -9.71 -2.25
CA LEU A 228 -11.98 -9.17 -1.01
C LEU A 228 -13.16 -8.23 -1.27
N TYR A 229 -13.06 -7.32 -2.24
CA TYR A 229 -13.98 -6.17 -2.35
C TYR A 229 -14.87 -6.19 -3.59
N ARG A 230 -14.70 -7.17 -4.49
CA ARG A 230 -15.52 -7.30 -5.70
C ARG A 230 -16.16 -8.68 -5.86
N GLU A 231 -15.59 -9.72 -5.21
CA GLU A 231 -16.06 -11.09 -5.37
C GLU A 231 -16.68 -11.68 -4.10
N TRP A 232 -16.01 -11.63 -2.96
CA TRP A 232 -16.38 -12.38 -1.77
C TRP A 232 -16.90 -11.57 -0.59
N PHE A 233 -16.46 -10.35 -0.39
CA PHE A 233 -16.89 -9.45 0.68
C PHE A 233 -16.87 -10.12 2.07
N PRO A 234 -15.72 -10.61 2.54
CA PRO A 234 -15.64 -11.35 3.79
C PRO A 234 -16.04 -10.51 4.99
N GLN A 235 -16.66 -11.13 5.98
CA GLN A 235 -17.01 -10.45 7.23
C GLN A 235 -15.79 -10.31 8.13
N ILE A 236 -14.80 -11.23 8.01
CA ILE A 236 -13.55 -11.21 8.76
C ILE A 236 -12.38 -11.40 7.79
N VAL A 237 -11.36 -10.53 7.94
CA VAL A 237 -10.06 -10.63 7.25
C VAL A 237 -8.98 -10.78 8.29
N TYR A 238 -8.38 -11.96 8.37
CA TYR A 238 -7.37 -12.30 9.38
C TYR A 238 -5.99 -12.46 8.73
N ASN A 239 -5.08 -11.55 9.08
CA ASN A 239 -3.74 -11.46 8.54
C ASN A 239 -2.71 -11.94 9.57
N HIS A 240 -1.91 -12.95 9.22
CA HIS A 240 -0.85 -13.48 10.08
C HIS A 240 0.46 -12.75 9.88
N HIS A 241 1.04 -12.24 10.98
CA HIS A 241 2.36 -11.63 11.07
C HIS A 241 3.24 -12.30 12.11
N GLN A 242 4.54 -12.01 12.09
CA GLN A 242 5.54 -12.63 12.95
C GLN A 242 6.49 -11.60 13.57
N THR A 243 6.06 -10.97 14.65
CA THR A 243 6.91 -10.11 15.51
C THR A 243 6.21 -9.89 16.84
N GLY A 244 6.23 -10.85 17.74
CA GLY A 244 5.62 -10.71 19.07
C GLY A 244 6.36 -9.68 19.93
N PRO A 245 5.65 -8.93 20.79
CA PRO A 245 6.29 -8.04 21.75
C PRO A 245 7.22 -8.83 22.70
N SER A 246 8.35 -8.24 23.07
CA SER A 246 9.38 -8.90 23.89
C SER A 246 8.83 -9.42 25.21
N GLY A 247 9.08 -10.70 25.54
CA GLY A 247 8.57 -11.37 26.76
C GLY A 247 7.12 -11.85 26.63
N THR A 248 6.55 -11.86 25.42
CA THR A 248 5.24 -12.43 25.09
C THR A 248 5.36 -13.40 23.92
N VAL A 249 4.29 -14.09 23.56
CA VAL A 249 4.25 -15.00 22.40
C VAL A 249 3.50 -14.39 21.24
N LEU A 250 2.38 -13.72 21.52
CA LEU A 250 1.47 -13.26 20.49
C LEU A 250 0.81 -11.94 20.88
N TYR A 251 0.67 -11.05 19.92
CA TYR A 251 -0.21 -9.88 20.00
C TYR A 251 -1.46 -10.13 19.15
N ALA A 252 -2.63 -9.75 19.66
CA ALA A 252 -3.90 -9.85 18.98
C ALA A 252 -4.80 -8.66 19.37
N PRO A 253 -5.91 -8.37 18.62
CA PRO A 253 -6.86 -7.35 19.04
C PRO A 253 -7.41 -7.62 20.45
N PRO A 254 -7.94 -6.62 21.15
CA PRO A 254 -8.20 -5.24 20.69
C PRO A 254 -6.94 -4.41 20.49
N PHE A 255 -7.03 -3.44 19.56
CA PHE A 255 -5.94 -2.53 19.25
C PHE A 255 -5.95 -1.31 20.19
N ARG A 256 -4.85 -0.51 20.16
CA ARG A 256 -4.78 0.76 20.87
C ARG A 256 -5.47 1.90 20.11
N ASP A 257 -5.76 2.99 20.81
CA ASP A 257 -6.14 4.26 20.19
C ASP A 257 -4.97 4.89 19.38
N PRO A 258 -5.24 5.80 18.43
CA PRO A 258 -6.57 6.25 18.01
C PRO A 258 -7.18 5.39 16.89
N PRO A 259 -8.52 5.25 16.84
CA PRO A 259 -9.21 4.75 15.66
C PRO A 259 -9.37 5.88 14.63
N ASN A 260 -9.53 5.52 13.35
CA ASN A 260 -9.90 6.47 12.31
C ASN A 260 -11.37 6.91 12.48
N HIS A 261 -11.62 8.20 12.32
CA HIS A 261 -12.93 8.81 12.60
C HIS A 261 -14.00 8.49 11.53
N ASN A 262 -13.60 8.00 10.37
CA ASN A 262 -14.52 7.59 9.32
C ASN A 262 -15.15 6.22 9.58
N LEU A 263 -14.58 5.40 10.48
CA LEU A 263 -15.03 4.02 10.73
C LEU A 263 -16.38 4.00 11.45
N ASP A 264 -17.22 3.02 11.06
CA ASP A 264 -18.43 2.72 11.83
C ASP A 264 -18.06 2.13 13.19
N PRO A 265 -18.70 2.54 14.30
CA PRO A 265 -18.42 2.02 15.64
C PRO A 265 -18.52 0.50 15.78
N LEU A 266 -19.30 -0.17 14.93
CA LEU A 266 -19.42 -1.64 14.92
C LEU A 266 -18.10 -2.33 14.52
N ILE A 267 -17.20 -1.65 13.84
CA ILE A 267 -15.84 -2.17 13.57
C ILE A 267 -15.09 -2.36 14.90
N LEU A 268 -15.07 -1.34 15.74
CA LEU A 268 -14.34 -1.36 17.01
C LEU A 268 -14.91 -2.42 17.96
N THR A 269 -16.23 -2.45 18.12
CA THR A 269 -16.89 -3.44 19.00
C THR A 269 -16.79 -4.87 18.46
N GLY A 270 -16.77 -5.03 17.12
CA GLY A 270 -16.53 -6.32 16.47
C GLY A 270 -15.12 -6.84 16.72
N LEU A 271 -14.11 -5.98 16.64
CA LEU A 271 -12.72 -6.31 16.97
C LEU A 271 -12.53 -6.67 18.44
N ASP A 272 -13.21 -5.96 19.35
CA ASP A 272 -13.24 -6.31 20.78
C ASP A 272 -13.84 -7.71 21.00
N GLY A 273 -14.92 -8.03 20.29
CA GLY A 273 -15.58 -9.35 20.36
C GLY A 273 -14.67 -10.49 19.89
N ILE A 274 -14.02 -10.35 18.74
CA ILE A 274 -13.06 -11.33 18.21
C ILE A 274 -11.85 -11.43 19.14
N GLY A 275 -11.33 -10.31 19.63
CA GLY A 275 -10.22 -10.27 20.56
C GLY A 275 -10.53 -11.03 21.85
N ALA A 276 -11.72 -10.83 22.43
CA ALA A 276 -12.16 -11.57 23.61
C ALA A 276 -12.23 -13.09 23.36
N ALA A 277 -12.70 -13.51 22.18
CA ALA A 277 -12.74 -14.93 21.80
C ALA A 277 -11.32 -15.53 21.67
N LEU A 278 -10.39 -14.80 21.04
CA LEU A 278 -8.98 -15.20 20.90
C LEU A 278 -8.34 -15.39 22.29
N HIS A 279 -8.34 -14.36 23.13
CA HIS A 279 -7.71 -14.41 24.44
C HIS A 279 -8.38 -15.42 25.37
N GLY A 280 -9.72 -15.56 25.32
CA GLY A 280 -10.45 -16.56 26.06
C GLY A 280 -10.04 -17.98 25.69
N ARG A 281 -9.82 -18.27 24.40
CA ARG A 281 -9.38 -19.59 23.95
C ARG A 281 -7.93 -19.87 24.37
N PHE A 282 -7.01 -18.94 24.23
CA PHE A 282 -5.63 -19.09 24.69
C PHE A 282 -5.57 -19.43 26.20
N VAL A 283 -6.30 -18.67 27.01
CA VAL A 283 -6.35 -18.90 28.45
C VAL A 283 -6.97 -20.27 28.79
N SER A 284 -8.06 -20.66 28.11
CA SER A 284 -8.73 -21.94 28.35
C SER A 284 -7.88 -23.16 27.95
N GLU A 285 -7.01 -22.99 26.94
CA GLU A 285 -6.04 -24.00 26.51
C GLU A 285 -4.72 -23.95 27.32
N GLY A 286 -4.60 -23.06 28.32
CA GLY A 286 -3.39 -22.88 29.11
C GLY A 286 -2.21 -22.27 28.35
N LYS A 287 -2.46 -21.62 27.23
CA LYS A 287 -1.45 -20.98 26.36
C LYS A 287 -1.22 -19.52 26.77
N GLY A 288 -0.16 -19.29 27.55
CA GLY A 288 0.23 -17.96 28.03
C GLY A 288 0.92 -17.09 26.96
N GLY A 289 1.08 -15.81 27.26
CA GLY A 289 1.85 -14.86 26.45
C GLY A 289 1.06 -14.14 25.35
N ALA A 290 -0.28 -14.29 25.31
CA ALA A 290 -1.11 -13.51 24.39
C ALA A 290 -1.39 -12.12 24.96
N THR A 291 -0.99 -11.05 24.28
CA THR A 291 -1.15 -9.65 24.69
C THR A 291 -2.00 -8.84 23.70
N MET A 292 -2.50 -7.67 24.14
CA MET A 292 -3.41 -6.81 23.40
C MET A 292 -3.20 -5.33 23.76
N ARG A 293 -3.95 -4.43 23.11
CA ARG A 293 -4.01 -2.98 23.43
C ARG A 293 -2.62 -2.34 23.52
N SER A 294 -2.28 -1.83 24.72
CA SER A 294 -0.98 -1.20 25.01
C SER A 294 0.22 -2.15 24.94
N GLY A 295 0.00 -3.46 24.83
CA GLY A 295 1.06 -4.43 24.62
C GLY A 295 1.76 -4.36 23.26
N GLY A 296 1.19 -3.65 22.28
CA GLY A 296 1.77 -3.39 20.95
C GLY A 296 1.45 -2.00 20.43
N SER A 297 2.02 -1.63 19.28
CA SER A 297 1.87 -0.30 18.67
C SER A 297 0.72 -0.19 17.67
N TYR A 298 -0.05 -1.24 17.45
CA TYR A 298 -1.05 -1.35 16.39
C TYR A 298 -2.33 -0.59 16.74
N SER A 299 -2.79 0.27 15.81
CA SER A 299 -4.06 1.02 15.87
C SER A 299 -4.97 0.69 14.69
N THR A 300 -6.16 1.30 14.66
CA THR A 300 -7.14 1.15 13.56
C THR A 300 -7.24 2.44 12.74
N TRP A 301 -6.14 3.19 12.58
CA TRP A 301 -6.16 4.47 11.90
C TRP A 301 -6.05 4.37 10.38
N TRP A 302 -4.99 3.78 9.87
CA TRP A 302 -4.59 3.87 8.46
C TRP A 302 -5.29 2.84 7.56
N ASN A 303 -5.40 3.13 6.26
CA ASN A 303 -6.12 2.31 5.28
C ASN A 303 -5.21 1.52 4.31
N GLY A 304 -3.89 1.57 4.50
CA GLY A 304 -2.93 1.04 3.50
C GLY A 304 -2.56 -0.44 3.64
N GLY A 305 -2.96 -1.12 4.73
CA GLY A 305 -2.58 -2.52 5.00
C GLY A 305 -3.70 -3.52 4.79
N LEU A 306 -3.33 -4.79 4.57
CA LEU A 306 -4.27 -5.88 4.33
C LEU A 306 -5.34 -6.01 5.44
N ARG A 307 -4.95 -5.84 6.70
CA ARG A 307 -5.90 -5.90 7.83
C ARG A 307 -6.69 -4.62 8.05
N THR A 308 -6.21 -3.46 7.57
CA THR A 308 -6.81 -2.16 7.91
C THR A 308 -7.71 -1.62 6.81
N THR A 309 -7.38 -1.86 5.55
CA THR A 309 -8.23 -1.51 4.41
C THR A 309 -9.65 -2.08 4.53
N PRO A 310 -9.88 -3.29 5.06
CA PRO A 310 -11.21 -3.86 5.28
C PRO A 310 -12.12 -3.02 6.19
N TYR A 311 -11.58 -2.31 7.20
CA TYR A 311 -12.40 -1.48 8.09
C TYR A 311 -13.24 -0.46 7.34
N PHE A 312 -12.64 0.16 6.32
CA PHE A 312 -13.25 1.18 5.47
C PHE A 312 -14.27 0.60 4.47
N LYS A 313 -14.42 -0.73 4.44
CA LYS A 313 -15.40 -1.50 3.67
C LYS A 313 -16.33 -2.31 4.56
N ASN A 314 -16.46 -1.88 5.83
CA ASN A 314 -17.36 -2.49 6.82
C ASN A 314 -17.03 -3.97 7.16
N MET A 315 -15.76 -4.37 7.04
CA MET A 315 -15.28 -5.71 7.34
C MET A 315 -14.34 -5.69 8.55
N LEU A 316 -14.33 -6.75 9.34
CA LEU A 316 -13.50 -6.86 10.54
C LEU A 316 -12.11 -7.37 10.17
N GLY A 317 -11.14 -6.46 10.04
CA GLY A 317 -9.76 -6.81 9.77
C GLY A 317 -8.96 -7.00 11.05
N LEU A 318 -8.21 -8.08 11.19
CA LEU A 318 -7.35 -8.29 12.35
C LEU A 318 -5.99 -8.86 11.94
N LEU A 319 -5.02 -8.68 12.84
CA LEU A 319 -3.75 -9.39 12.74
C LEU A 319 -3.47 -10.17 14.03
N THR A 320 -2.58 -11.14 13.93
CA THR A 320 -1.76 -11.60 15.05
C THR A 320 -0.29 -11.38 14.72
N GLU A 321 0.46 -10.94 15.72
CA GLU A 321 1.92 -10.87 15.68
C GLU A 321 2.47 -11.95 16.59
N THR A 322 2.90 -13.05 16.01
CA THR A 322 3.34 -14.22 16.77
C THR A 322 4.86 -14.37 16.69
N ILE A 323 5.53 -14.67 17.81
CA ILE A 323 6.94 -15.02 17.76
C ILE A 323 7.14 -16.35 17.02
N GLY A 324 8.32 -16.60 16.54
CA GLY A 324 8.69 -17.88 15.96
C GLY A 324 9.80 -17.73 14.94
N ASN A 325 10.55 -18.78 14.76
CA ASN A 325 11.56 -18.90 13.74
C ASN A 325 11.79 -20.42 13.52
N PRO A 326 12.06 -20.87 12.31
CA PRO A 326 12.46 -22.26 12.10
C PRO A 326 13.72 -22.63 12.88
N THR A 327 14.59 -21.68 13.20
CA THR A 327 15.65 -21.84 14.21
C THR A 327 15.10 -21.57 15.58
N PRO A 328 15.24 -22.46 16.59
CA PRO A 328 14.75 -22.22 17.93
C PRO A 328 15.21 -20.90 18.53
N ILE A 329 14.32 -20.21 19.25
CA ILE A 329 14.58 -18.91 19.86
C ILE A 329 14.42 -18.97 21.37
N GLN A 330 14.80 -17.90 22.07
CA GLN A 330 14.57 -17.73 23.51
C GLN A 330 13.54 -16.64 23.78
N ILE A 331 12.49 -16.98 24.54
CA ILE A 331 11.63 -15.96 25.14
C ILE A 331 12.42 -15.31 26.28
N PRO A 332 12.73 -14.01 26.20
CA PRO A 332 13.53 -13.35 27.22
C PRO A 332 12.74 -13.14 28.51
N PHE A 333 13.44 -13.22 29.65
CA PHE A 333 12.85 -12.81 30.92
C PHE A 333 12.61 -11.30 30.93
N ARG A 334 11.36 -10.93 31.16
CA ARG A 334 10.90 -9.54 31.35
C ARG A 334 10.08 -9.51 32.63
N PRO A 335 10.58 -8.93 33.73
CA PRO A 335 9.89 -8.95 35.03
C PRO A 335 8.46 -8.44 34.96
N GLU A 336 8.26 -7.34 34.20
CA GLU A 336 6.95 -6.70 34.00
C GLU A 336 5.95 -7.58 33.21
N ARG A 337 6.43 -8.58 32.48
CA ARG A 337 5.63 -9.53 31.69
C ARG A 337 5.37 -10.85 32.44
N GLN A 338 5.83 -10.99 33.67
CA GLN A 338 5.59 -12.19 34.49
C GLN A 338 4.38 -12.07 35.43
N ILE A 339 3.68 -10.93 35.39
CA ILE A 339 2.51 -10.65 36.21
C ILE A 339 1.31 -10.45 35.31
N SER A 340 0.18 -11.11 35.65
CA SER A 340 -1.09 -10.92 34.92
C SER A 340 -1.52 -9.45 34.92
N GLN A 341 -1.86 -8.93 33.77
CA GLN A 341 -2.30 -7.56 33.55
C GLN A 341 -3.52 -7.53 32.62
N GLY A 342 -4.19 -6.39 32.52
CA GLY A 342 -5.38 -6.24 31.66
C GLY A 342 -5.09 -6.45 30.17
N ASP A 343 -3.85 -6.20 29.74
CA ASP A 343 -3.37 -6.41 28.37
C ASP A 343 -2.55 -7.71 28.20
N LEU A 344 -2.28 -8.45 29.29
CA LEU A 344 -1.60 -9.75 29.31
C LEU A 344 -2.23 -10.65 30.41
N PRO A 345 -3.40 -11.26 30.14
CA PRO A 345 -4.13 -12.00 31.17
C PRO A 345 -3.38 -13.23 31.73
N LEU A 346 -2.66 -13.95 30.88
CA LEU A 346 -1.88 -15.12 31.23
C LEU A 346 -0.44 -14.95 30.72
N PRO A 347 0.55 -14.63 31.56
CA PRO A 347 1.96 -14.59 31.21
C PRO A 347 2.49 -15.94 30.71
N VAL A 348 3.61 -15.88 29.97
CA VAL A 348 4.36 -17.06 29.52
C VAL A 348 5.67 -17.17 30.30
N GLU A 349 6.08 -18.39 30.60
CA GLU A 349 7.39 -18.65 31.20
C GLU A 349 8.52 -18.37 30.20
N PRO A 350 9.58 -17.67 30.62
CA PRO A 350 10.77 -17.48 29.79
C PRO A 350 11.46 -18.82 29.49
N GLY A 351 12.05 -18.96 28.32
CA GLY A 351 12.74 -20.19 27.97
C GLY A 351 12.87 -20.45 26.49
N GLU A 352 13.35 -21.62 26.15
CA GLU A 352 13.49 -22.07 24.78
C GLU A 352 12.11 -22.22 24.13
N TRP A 353 12.04 -21.78 22.86
CA TRP A 353 10.82 -21.77 22.07
C TRP A 353 11.09 -22.35 20.69
N HIS A 354 10.38 -23.44 20.38
CA HIS A 354 10.48 -24.16 19.13
C HIS A 354 9.44 -23.69 18.11
N PHE A 355 9.73 -23.85 16.84
CA PHE A 355 8.86 -23.36 15.77
C PHE A 355 7.47 -24.04 15.79
N ARG A 356 7.39 -25.31 16.11
CA ARG A 356 6.13 -26.04 16.28
C ARG A 356 5.18 -25.39 17.31
N GLN A 357 5.71 -24.81 18.38
CA GLN A 357 4.88 -24.12 19.37
C GLN A 357 4.20 -22.90 18.76
N SER A 358 4.89 -22.15 17.90
CA SER A 358 4.29 -21.01 17.15
C SER A 358 3.19 -21.47 16.21
N ILE A 359 3.39 -22.58 15.48
CA ILE A 359 2.34 -23.19 14.64
C ILE A 359 1.11 -23.52 15.48
N GLU A 360 1.26 -24.17 16.66
CA GLU A 360 0.12 -24.51 17.52
C GLU A 360 -0.59 -23.29 18.11
N TYR A 361 0.14 -22.18 18.37
CA TYR A 361 -0.51 -20.91 18.76
C TYR A 361 -1.31 -20.32 17.62
N SER A 362 -0.77 -20.32 16.39
CA SER A 362 -1.48 -19.86 15.19
C SER A 362 -2.73 -20.71 14.94
N GLN A 363 -2.66 -22.03 15.13
CA GLN A 363 -3.85 -22.89 14.99
C GLN A 363 -4.91 -22.58 16.06
N THR A 364 -4.51 -22.30 17.30
CA THR A 364 -5.46 -21.87 18.36
C THR A 364 -6.16 -20.57 17.96
N ALA A 365 -5.40 -19.60 17.42
CA ALA A 365 -5.96 -18.34 16.93
C ALA A 365 -6.94 -18.57 15.77
N ASN A 366 -6.56 -19.38 14.77
CA ASN A 366 -7.42 -19.73 13.64
C ASN A 366 -8.75 -20.32 14.09
N TRP A 367 -8.70 -21.33 14.99
CA TRP A 367 -9.93 -21.94 15.54
C TRP A 367 -10.77 -20.97 16.35
N ALA A 368 -10.14 -20.03 17.10
CA ALA A 368 -10.88 -19.00 17.83
C ALA A 368 -11.65 -18.08 16.88
N VAL A 369 -11.02 -17.63 15.80
CA VAL A 369 -11.65 -16.76 14.78
C VAL A 369 -12.77 -17.49 14.04
N LEU A 370 -12.50 -18.72 13.59
CA LEU A 370 -13.48 -19.54 12.85
C LEU A 370 -14.67 -19.94 13.72
N ASP A 371 -14.44 -20.32 14.99
CA ASP A 371 -15.51 -20.61 15.94
C ASP A 371 -16.36 -19.37 16.26
N TYR A 372 -15.71 -18.20 16.42
CA TYR A 372 -16.41 -16.94 16.60
C TYR A 372 -17.28 -16.63 15.38
N ALA A 373 -16.74 -16.78 14.17
CA ALA A 373 -17.49 -16.56 12.92
C ALA A 373 -18.69 -17.52 12.81
N ALA A 374 -18.48 -18.81 13.09
CA ALA A 374 -19.55 -19.83 13.03
C ALA A 374 -20.68 -19.56 14.02
N ARG A 375 -20.34 -19.14 15.26
CA ARG A 375 -21.34 -18.85 16.30
C ARG A 375 -22.09 -17.54 16.08
N ASN A 376 -21.46 -16.57 15.43
CA ASN A 376 -21.99 -15.23 15.25
C ASN A 376 -22.33 -14.94 13.77
N ARG A 377 -22.48 -15.96 12.93
CA ARG A 377 -22.70 -15.85 11.49
C ARG A 377 -23.79 -14.84 11.13
N ASP A 378 -25.00 -15.01 11.68
CA ASP A 378 -26.16 -14.15 11.39
C ASP A 378 -25.87 -12.69 11.79
N HIS A 379 -25.19 -12.49 12.90
CA HIS A 379 -24.82 -11.17 13.43
C HIS A 379 -23.77 -10.49 12.55
N LEU A 380 -22.74 -11.21 12.13
CA LEU A 380 -21.69 -10.70 11.26
C LEU A 380 -22.24 -10.29 9.88
N LEU A 381 -23.05 -11.16 9.28
CA LEU A 381 -23.71 -10.88 8.00
C LEU A 381 -24.69 -9.71 8.09
N PHE A 382 -25.45 -9.61 9.17
CA PHE A 382 -26.34 -8.46 9.37
C PHE A 382 -25.58 -7.17 9.63
N ASN A 383 -24.46 -7.22 10.37
CA ASN A 383 -23.70 -6.03 10.72
C ASN A 383 -22.99 -5.40 9.53
N ILE A 384 -22.47 -6.20 8.57
CA ILE A 384 -21.86 -5.62 7.37
C ILE A 384 -22.90 -4.81 6.58
N TRP A 385 -24.14 -5.30 6.48
CA TRP A 385 -25.26 -4.56 5.91
C TRP A 385 -25.61 -3.31 6.71
N ARG A 386 -25.68 -3.41 8.05
CA ARG A 386 -26.02 -2.25 8.91
C ARG A 386 -25.01 -1.13 8.76
N MET A 387 -23.72 -1.45 8.77
CA MET A 387 -22.63 -0.48 8.57
C MET A 387 -22.70 0.15 7.17
N GLY A 388 -22.98 -0.66 6.13
CA GLY A 388 -23.21 -0.18 4.78
C GLY A 388 -24.40 0.80 4.70
N MET A 389 -25.53 0.47 5.34
CA MET A 389 -26.70 1.35 5.40
C MET A 389 -26.40 2.63 6.17
N ASN A 390 -25.70 2.55 7.32
CA ASN A 390 -25.26 3.74 8.05
C ASN A 390 -24.42 4.68 7.15
N SER A 391 -23.54 4.12 6.33
CA SER A 391 -22.72 4.87 5.37
C SER A 391 -23.58 5.53 4.28
N ILE A 392 -24.51 4.81 3.68
CA ILE A 392 -25.45 5.31 2.67
C ILE A 392 -26.31 6.42 3.25
N GLU A 393 -26.90 6.22 4.44
CA GLU A 393 -27.71 7.22 5.13
C GLU A 393 -26.92 8.49 5.45
N ARG A 394 -25.66 8.36 5.88
CA ARG A 394 -24.77 9.52 6.11
C ARG A 394 -24.48 10.28 4.81
N GLY A 395 -24.28 9.58 3.71
CA GLY A 395 -24.07 10.19 2.40
C GLY A 395 -25.31 10.91 1.83
N ASN A 396 -26.51 10.57 2.30
CA ASN A 396 -27.78 11.15 1.85
C ASN A 396 -28.29 12.34 2.68
N ARG A 397 -27.57 12.76 3.70
CA ARG A 397 -28.00 13.87 4.57
C ARG A 397 -26.80 14.66 5.05
N ASP A 398 -27.05 15.85 5.60
CA ASP A 398 -26.00 16.63 6.24
C ASP A 398 -25.45 15.92 7.46
N THR A 399 -24.16 15.70 7.47
CA THR A 399 -23.40 15.12 8.57
C THR A 399 -22.08 15.86 8.75
N TRP A 400 -21.46 15.68 9.91
CA TRP A 400 -20.17 16.26 10.25
C TRP A 400 -19.31 15.18 10.91
N THR A 401 -18.14 14.92 10.36
CA THR A 401 -17.11 14.09 10.96
C THR A 401 -16.19 14.99 11.76
N VAL A 402 -16.49 15.16 13.04
CA VAL A 402 -15.75 16.06 13.94
C VAL A 402 -14.43 15.44 14.36
N LEU A 403 -13.35 16.21 14.21
CA LEU A 403 -11.99 15.77 14.52
C LEU A 403 -11.51 16.34 15.87
N PRO A 404 -10.59 15.65 16.59
CA PRO A 404 -10.12 16.10 17.90
C PRO A 404 -9.58 17.53 17.93
N PHE A 405 -8.81 17.93 16.91
CA PHE A 405 -8.24 19.28 16.85
C PHE A 405 -9.31 20.36 16.68
N GLU A 406 -10.42 20.06 15.98
CA GLU A 406 -11.55 21.00 15.85
C GLU A 406 -12.23 21.22 17.20
N VAL A 407 -12.34 20.14 18.01
CA VAL A 407 -12.85 20.25 19.39
C VAL A 407 -11.93 21.10 20.24
N ASP A 408 -10.60 20.93 20.13
CA ASP A 408 -9.60 21.71 20.85
C ASP A 408 -9.62 23.20 20.43
N ALA A 409 -9.75 23.46 19.11
CA ALA A 409 -9.88 24.81 18.57
C ALA A 409 -11.17 25.48 19.08
N ALA A 410 -12.31 24.80 18.97
CA ALA A 410 -13.60 25.32 19.49
C ALA A 410 -13.54 25.56 21.00
N ALA A 411 -12.89 24.68 21.77
CA ALA A 411 -12.68 24.88 23.20
C ALA A 411 -11.84 26.13 23.49
N THR A 412 -10.82 26.38 22.67
CA THR A 412 -9.95 27.57 22.79
C THR A 412 -10.74 28.83 22.47
N ASP A 413 -11.53 28.89 21.41
CA ASP A 413 -12.36 29.99 20.98
C ASP A 413 -13.44 30.34 22.04
N LEU A 414 -13.92 29.34 22.77
CA LEU A 414 -14.88 29.52 23.86
C LEU A 414 -14.25 29.92 25.21
N GLY A 415 -12.94 30.18 25.24
CA GLY A 415 -12.21 30.63 26.43
C GLY A 415 -11.52 29.54 27.23
N GLY A 416 -11.40 28.37 26.67
CA GLY A 416 -10.64 27.22 27.21
C GLY A 416 -11.41 26.35 28.23
N GLY A 417 -10.91 25.19 28.49
CA GLY A 417 -11.39 24.27 29.51
C GLY A 417 -12.81 23.74 29.25
N ARG A 418 -13.70 23.91 30.24
CA ARG A 418 -15.12 23.50 30.16
C ARG A 418 -16.06 24.66 29.85
N SER A 419 -15.58 25.71 29.21
CA SER A 419 -16.35 26.86 28.80
C SER A 419 -17.28 26.54 27.63
N GLY A 420 -18.38 27.32 27.51
CA GLY A 420 -19.35 27.11 26.42
C GLY A 420 -20.46 26.12 26.74
N THR A 421 -21.56 26.27 26.00
CA THR A 421 -22.72 25.36 26.03
C THR A 421 -22.69 24.39 24.88
N VAL A 422 -23.55 23.37 24.90
CA VAL A 422 -23.72 22.42 23.77
C VAL A 422 -24.02 23.16 22.46
N ASP A 423 -24.84 24.25 22.53
CA ASP A 423 -25.19 25.01 21.33
C ASP A 423 -24.03 25.88 20.82
N ASP A 424 -23.12 26.32 21.71
CA ASP A 424 -21.88 27.00 21.29
C ASP A 424 -20.96 26.08 20.54
N TYR A 425 -20.73 24.86 21.06
CA TYR A 425 -19.93 23.83 20.36
C TYR A 425 -20.57 23.39 19.05
N ARG A 426 -21.89 23.17 19.01
CA ARG A 426 -22.60 22.83 17.76
C ARG A 426 -22.44 23.92 16.70
N ARG A 427 -22.51 25.18 17.05
CA ARG A 427 -22.36 26.29 16.11
C ARG A 427 -20.98 26.33 15.49
N LEU A 428 -19.91 25.96 16.22
CA LEU A 428 -18.56 25.93 15.74
C LEU A 428 -18.26 24.63 14.95
N LEU A 429 -18.62 23.47 15.51
CA LEU A 429 -18.28 22.17 14.96
C LEU A 429 -19.22 21.70 13.86
N GLN A 430 -20.43 22.25 13.77
CA GLN A 430 -21.43 21.89 12.76
C GLN A 430 -21.78 23.09 11.86
N ALA A 431 -20.76 23.90 11.54
CA ALA A 431 -20.92 24.97 10.57
C ALA A 431 -21.28 24.39 9.18
N PRO A 432 -22.17 25.03 8.39
CA PRO A 432 -22.61 24.48 7.11
C PRO A 432 -21.48 24.18 6.13
N GLU A 433 -20.42 24.99 6.13
CA GLU A 433 -19.22 24.83 5.30
C GLU A 433 -18.36 23.62 5.67
N ASN A 434 -18.46 23.14 6.92
CA ASN A 434 -17.72 21.98 7.44
C ASN A 434 -18.48 20.66 7.28
N ARG A 435 -19.61 20.66 6.53
CA ARG A 435 -20.36 19.42 6.27
C ARG A 435 -19.50 18.41 5.55
N ASP A 436 -19.73 17.16 5.88
CA ASP A 436 -19.22 16.03 5.09
C ASP A 436 -19.77 16.13 3.65
N PRO A 437 -18.97 15.84 2.61
CA PRO A 437 -19.43 15.90 1.23
C PRO A 437 -20.46 14.81 0.91
N ARG A 438 -21.38 15.15 0.01
CA ARG A 438 -22.32 14.23 -0.64
C ARG A 438 -21.67 13.46 -1.78
N GLY A 439 -20.54 13.94 -2.27
CA GLY A 439 -19.75 13.31 -3.30
C GLY A 439 -18.62 14.18 -3.79
N PHE A 440 -17.89 13.63 -4.76
CA PHE A 440 -16.74 14.28 -5.39
C PHE A 440 -16.87 14.19 -6.91
N ILE A 441 -16.48 15.25 -7.60
CA ILE A 441 -16.44 15.29 -9.06
C ILE A 441 -14.99 15.51 -9.49
N ILE A 442 -14.49 14.67 -10.37
CA ILE A 442 -13.15 14.73 -10.96
C ILE A 442 -13.33 15.21 -12.41
N PRO A 443 -13.03 16.49 -12.73
CA PRO A 443 -13.25 17.04 -14.06
C PRO A 443 -12.37 16.36 -15.12
N SER A 444 -12.95 16.09 -16.30
CA SER A 444 -12.20 15.45 -17.40
C SER A 444 -11.27 16.40 -18.16
N HIS A 445 -11.32 17.70 -17.86
CA HIS A 445 -10.48 18.71 -18.53
C HIS A 445 -9.18 19.04 -17.78
N GLN A 446 -8.90 18.36 -16.63
CA GLN A 446 -7.62 18.54 -15.94
C GLN A 446 -6.43 18.05 -16.77
N ALA A 447 -5.27 18.68 -16.58
CA ALA A 447 -4.11 18.47 -17.44
C ALA A 447 -3.59 17.01 -17.42
N ASP A 448 -3.53 16.37 -16.24
CA ASP A 448 -3.16 14.95 -16.10
C ASP A 448 -4.40 14.08 -15.81
N PHE A 449 -5.28 13.99 -16.80
CA PHE A 449 -6.45 13.12 -16.69
C PHE A 449 -6.11 11.63 -16.70
N SER A 450 -4.94 11.29 -17.24
CA SER A 450 -4.40 9.92 -17.18
C SER A 450 -4.14 9.48 -15.75
N THR A 451 -3.53 10.32 -14.93
CA THR A 451 -3.32 10.05 -13.49
C THR A 451 -4.65 10.06 -12.72
N ALA A 452 -5.58 10.98 -13.05
CA ALA A 452 -6.92 10.96 -12.47
C ALA A 452 -7.66 9.64 -12.76
N THR A 453 -7.49 9.07 -13.95
CA THR A 453 -8.05 7.74 -14.28
C THR A 453 -7.36 6.61 -13.48
N LYS A 454 -6.04 6.68 -13.25
CA LYS A 454 -5.32 5.74 -12.36
C LYS A 454 -5.83 5.81 -10.93
N PHE A 455 -6.10 7.01 -10.41
CA PHE A 455 -6.72 7.21 -9.10
C PHE A 455 -8.12 6.59 -9.04
N VAL A 456 -8.96 6.83 -10.03
CA VAL A 456 -10.29 6.19 -10.15
C VAL A 456 -10.15 4.66 -10.16
N ASN A 457 -9.15 4.13 -10.84
CA ASN A 457 -8.88 2.69 -10.83
C ASN A 457 -8.45 2.16 -9.45
N ALA A 458 -7.74 2.95 -8.63
CA ALA A 458 -7.48 2.58 -7.24
C ALA A 458 -8.79 2.48 -6.43
N LEU A 459 -9.74 3.38 -6.64
CA LEU A 459 -11.08 3.31 -6.02
C LEU A 459 -11.86 2.06 -6.49
N LEU A 460 -11.91 1.82 -7.80
CA LEU A 460 -12.61 0.68 -8.41
C LEU A 460 -12.03 -0.67 -7.97
N LYS A 461 -10.70 -0.80 -7.88
CA LYS A 461 -10.01 -1.99 -7.35
C LYS A 461 -10.41 -2.26 -5.89
N ASN A 462 -10.67 -1.20 -5.15
CA ASN A 462 -11.12 -1.23 -3.75
C ASN A 462 -12.65 -1.33 -3.59
N GLY A 463 -13.37 -1.60 -4.66
CA GLY A 463 -14.81 -1.86 -4.64
C GLY A 463 -15.69 -0.62 -4.47
N VAL A 464 -15.15 0.58 -4.62
CA VAL A 464 -15.93 1.84 -4.64
C VAL A 464 -16.71 1.93 -5.94
N ASP A 465 -17.95 2.40 -5.86
CA ASP A 465 -18.79 2.66 -7.03
C ASP A 465 -18.47 4.04 -7.58
N VAL A 466 -17.99 4.09 -8.82
CA VAL A 466 -17.61 5.31 -9.53
C VAL A 466 -18.45 5.42 -10.79
N HIS A 467 -18.96 6.61 -11.07
CA HIS A 467 -19.73 6.89 -12.27
C HIS A 467 -18.92 7.77 -13.24
N ARG A 468 -19.31 7.72 -14.50
CA ARG A 468 -18.81 8.58 -15.55
C ARG A 468 -19.96 9.42 -16.12
N ALA A 469 -19.75 10.72 -16.29
CA ALA A 469 -20.70 11.60 -16.95
C ALA A 469 -20.76 11.29 -18.45
N THR A 470 -21.92 11.00 -18.98
CA THR A 470 -22.14 10.69 -20.39
C THR A 470 -22.35 11.94 -21.25
N MET A 471 -22.70 13.07 -20.63
CA MET A 471 -22.86 14.40 -21.23
C MET A 471 -22.39 15.46 -20.26
N GLU A 472 -22.20 16.69 -20.76
CA GLU A 472 -21.95 17.87 -19.93
C GLU A 472 -23.11 18.06 -18.92
N PHE A 473 -22.78 18.43 -17.70
CA PHE A 473 -23.76 18.70 -16.64
C PHE A 473 -23.24 19.81 -15.72
N ALA A 474 -24.12 20.37 -14.89
CA ALA A 474 -23.76 21.42 -13.94
C ALA A 474 -24.19 21.06 -12.51
N VAL A 475 -23.33 21.42 -11.55
CA VAL A 475 -23.60 21.38 -10.12
C VAL A 475 -23.11 22.68 -9.49
N ASP A 476 -23.92 23.35 -8.69
CA ASP A 476 -23.59 24.59 -7.95
C ASP A 476 -22.94 25.68 -8.84
N ASP A 477 -23.50 25.97 -10.00
CA ASP A 477 -22.98 26.93 -10.99
C ASP A 477 -21.66 26.55 -11.68
N VAL A 478 -21.09 25.37 -11.39
CA VAL A 478 -19.92 24.83 -12.09
C VAL A 478 -20.37 23.83 -13.16
N THR A 479 -19.83 23.99 -14.38
CA THR A 479 -20.11 23.10 -15.51
C THR A 479 -18.99 22.08 -15.68
N TYR A 480 -19.34 20.80 -15.72
CA TYR A 480 -18.42 19.69 -15.89
C TYR A 480 -18.61 19.05 -17.26
N PRO A 481 -17.52 18.82 -18.01
CA PRO A 481 -17.62 18.19 -19.32
C PRO A 481 -18.01 16.72 -19.23
N ALA A 482 -18.51 16.19 -20.34
CA ALA A 482 -18.68 14.74 -20.53
C ALA A 482 -17.35 14.02 -20.28
N GLY A 483 -17.41 12.82 -19.71
CA GLY A 483 -16.24 12.05 -19.34
C GLY A 483 -15.72 12.29 -17.92
N SER A 484 -16.17 13.35 -17.23
CA SER A 484 -15.83 13.60 -15.82
C SER A 484 -16.28 12.41 -14.93
N TYR A 485 -15.47 12.08 -13.94
CA TYR A 485 -15.82 11.02 -12.98
C TYR A 485 -16.59 11.58 -11.79
N VAL A 486 -17.53 10.79 -11.29
CA VAL A 486 -18.38 11.14 -10.16
C VAL A 486 -18.34 10.04 -9.12
N VAL A 487 -17.96 10.37 -7.89
CA VAL A 487 -17.93 9.48 -6.74
C VAL A 487 -18.92 9.95 -5.71
N LYS A 488 -20.07 9.29 -5.61
CA LYS A 488 -21.10 9.65 -4.65
C LYS A 488 -20.77 9.17 -3.25
N GLY A 489 -21.13 9.97 -2.23
CA GLY A 489 -20.95 9.64 -0.81
C GLY A 489 -21.98 8.65 -0.26
N ASP A 490 -23.12 8.45 -0.95
CA ASP A 490 -24.22 7.60 -0.54
C ASP A 490 -24.02 6.13 -0.96
N GLN A 491 -22.86 5.58 -0.66
CA GLN A 491 -22.50 4.19 -0.93
C GLN A 491 -21.95 3.50 0.33
N ALA A 492 -22.00 2.18 0.36
CA ALA A 492 -21.61 1.38 1.53
C ALA A 492 -20.14 1.60 1.94
N PHE A 493 -19.24 1.81 0.98
CA PHE A 493 -17.83 2.02 1.23
C PHE A 493 -17.45 3.51 1.35
N ARG A 494 -18.43 4.36 1.76
CA ARG A 494 -18.21 5.77 2.06
C ARG A 494 -16.98 6.04 2.95
N PRO A 495 -16.68 5.26 4.01
CA PRO A 495 -15.48 5.50 4.82
C PRO A 495 -14.19 5.47 3.98
N HIS A 496 -14.08 4.58 3.00
CA HIS A 496 -12.95 4.54 2.09
C HIS A 496 -12.92 5.75 1.14
N VAL A 497 -14.07 6.14 0.61
CA VAL A 497 -14.18 7.34 -0.23
C VAL A 497 -13.69 8.58 0.53
N MET A 498 -14.15 8.76 1.76
CA MET A 498 -13.72 9.90 2.61
C MET A 498 -12.21 9.90 2.82
N ASP A 499 -11.63 8.75 3.14
CA ASP A 499 -10.20 8.62 3.43
C ASP A 499 -9.31 8.86 2.19
N MET A 500 -9.83 8.62 0.99
CA MET A 500 -9.11 8.81 -0.27
C MET A 500 -9.12 10.26 -0.77
N PHE A 501 -10.13 11.06 -0.41
CA PHE A 501 -10.32 12.44 -0.89
C PHE A 501 -10.12 13.50 0.19
N GLU A 502 -10.62 13.27 1.41
CA GLU A 502 -10.58 14.26 2.49
C GLU A 502 -9.22 14.27 3.20
N PRO A 503 -8.76 15.42 3.72
CA PRO A 503 -7.57 15.49 4.54
C PRO A 503 -7.71 14.59 5.77
N GLN A 504 -6.73 13.72 5.98
CA GLN A 504 -6.63 12.96 7.22
C GLN A 504 -5.80 13.75 8.22
N GLN A 505 -6.29 13.89 9.45
CA GLN A 505 -5.59 14.58 10.51
C GLN A 505 -5.48 13.68 11.73
N HIS A 506 -4.34 13.02 11.84
CA HIS A 506 -4.05 12.13 12.94
C HIS A 506 -3.98 12.93 14.24
N PRO A 507 -4.65 12.50 15.32
CA PRO A 507 -4.61 13.20 16.61
C PRO A 507 -3.18 13.30 17.16
N ASN A 508 -2.96 14.31 17.99
CA ASN A 508 -1.72 14.43 18.75
C ASN A 508 -1.58 13.25 19.72
N ASP A 509 -0.67 12.33 19.45
CA ASP A 509 -0.43 11.11 20.23
C ASP A 509 0.93 11.18 20.91
N PHE A 510 0.92 11.32 22.25
CA PHE A 510 2.11 11.39 23.07
C PHE A 510 2.06 10.35 24.18
N ALA A 511 3.23 9.82 24.55
CA ALA A 511 3.36 8.84 25.63
C ALA A 511 2.80 9.36 26.98
N TYR A 512 2.86 10.65 27.21
CA TYR A 512 2.26 11.41 28.33
C TYR A 512 2.29 12.90 27.96
N PRO A 513 1.50 13.76 28.61
CA PRO A 513 1.51 15.20 28.32
C PRO A 513 2.92 15.80 28.40
N GLY A 514 3.42 16.37 27.28
CA GLY A 514 4.77 16.88 27.14
C GLY A 514 5.87 15.82 26.94
N GLY A 515 5.48 14.54 26.78
CA GLY A 515 6.35 13.42 26.49
C GLY A 515 6.68 13.27 25.01
N PRO A 516 7.43 12.20 24.65
CA PRO A 516 7.78 11.93 23.27
C PRO A 516 6.53 11.55 22.46
N PRO A 517 6.49 11.90 21.16
CA PRO A 517 5.42 11.49 20.26
C PRO A 517 5.41 9.98 20.04
N ILE A 518 4.22 9.41 19.98
CA ILE A 518 3.99 8.03 19.54
C ILE A 518 3.68 8.07 18.05
N PRO A 519 4.50 7.46 17.19
CA PRO A 519 4.29 7.51 15.75
C PRO A 519 2.95 6.86 15.36
N PRO A 520 2.25 7.38 14.33
CA PRO A 520 1.14 6.67 13.74
C PRO A 520 1.58 5.28 13.26
N TYR A 521 0.72 4.29 13.41
CA TYR A 521 0.94 2.99 12.81
C TYR A 521 -0.06 2.78 11.65
N ASP A 522 0.29 3.01 10.41
CA ASP A 522 1.54 3.47 9.82
C ASP A 522 1.38 4.89 9.24
N ASN A 523 2.44 5.44 8.62
CA ASN A 523 2.42 6.68 7.84
C ASN A 523 2.09 6.41 6.35
N ALA A 524 1.26 5.46 6.07
CA ALA A 524 0.70 5.17 4.76
C ALA A 524 -0.79 5.53 4.74
N GLY A 525 -1.35 5.65 3.54
CA GLY A 525 -2.76 5.89 3.35
C GLY A 525 -3.20 7.33 3.60
N TRP A 526 -2.28 8.29 3.69
CA TRP A 526 -2.64 9.71 3.69
C TRP A 526 -3.24 10.09 2.33
N THR A 527 -4.28 10.89 2.34
CA THR A 527 -5.13 11.30 1.20
C THR A 527 -4.50 11.08 -0.19
N LEU A 528 -4.91 10.01 -0.87
CA LEU A 528 -4.26 9.60 -2.12
C LEU A 528 -4.48 10.61 -3.25
N ALA A 529 -5.65 11.25 -3.31
CA ALA A 529 -5.94 12.28 -4.31
C ALA A 529 -4.90 13.41 -4.30
N PHE A 530 -4.43 13.82 -3.11
CA PHE A 530 -3.38 14.85 -2.99
C PHE A 530 -2.03 14.35 -3.46
N GLN A 531 -1.64 13.13 -3.07
CA GLN A 531 -0.37 12.53 -3.50
C GLN A 531 -0.30 12.30 -5.01
N MET A 532 -1.45 12.00 -5.62
CA MET A 532 -1.53 11.81 -7.07
C MET A 532 -1.74 13.12 -7.84
N GLY A 533 -2.01 14.25 -7.17
CA GLY A 533 -2.24 15.54 -7.82
C GLY A 533 -3.56 15.60 -8.60
N VAL A 534 -4.56 14.84 -8.15
CA VAL A 534 -5.87 14.80 -8.80
C VAL A 534 -6.67 16.04 -8.41
N GLU A 535 -7.13 16.77 -9.41
CA GLU A 535 -8.08 17.86 -9.20
C GLU A 535 -9.50 17.31 -9.04
N PHE A 536 -10.20 17.77 -8.00
CA PHE A 536 -11.58 17.38 -7.75
C PHE A 536 -12.35 18.45 -7.00
N ASP A 537 -13.66 18.48 -7.20
CA ASP A 537 -14.58 19.33 -6.47
C ASP A 537 -15.32 18.54 -5.40
N ARG A 538 -15.41 19.15 -4.22
CA ARG A 538 -16.11 18.63 -3.05
C ARG A 538 -17.54 19.13 -3.05
N ILE A 539 -18.52 18.26 -3.30
CA ILE A 539 -19.94 18.63 -3.43
C ILE A 539 -20.65 18.43 -2.09
N LEU A 540 -21.19 19.50 -1.55
CA LEU A 540 -21.82 19.51 -0.23
C LEU A 540 -23.33 19.21 -0.25
N ASP A 541 -24.01 19.48 -1.35
CA ASP A 541 -25.44 19.25 -1.50
C ASP A 541 -25.72 18.03 -2.39
N GLY A 542 -26.91 17.43 -2.26
CA GLY A 542 -27.30 16.30 -3.10
C GLY A 542 -27.39 16.72 -4.58
N PHE A 543 -26.85 15.91 -5.47
CA PHE A 543 -26.79 16.20 -6.89
C PHE A 543 -27.09 14.98 -7.74
N GLU A 544 -27.63 15.21 -8.93
CA GLU A 544 -27.94 14.21 -9.93
C GLU A 544 -27.45 14.67 -11.30
N GLY A 545 -27.30 13.74 -12.23
CA GLY A 545 -26.84 14.05 -13.58
C GLY A 545 -26.87 12.84 -14.50
N PRO A 546 -26.35 12.99 -15.72
CA PRO A 546 -26.28 11.94 -16.74
C PRO A 546 -25.14 10.97 -16.43
N PHE A 547 -25.24 10.26 -15.31
CA PHE A 547 -24.18 9.41 -14.76
C PHE A 547 -24.41 7.94 -15.09
N GLU A 548 -23.35 7.27 -15.54
CA GLU A 548 -23.30 5.83 -15.81
C GLU A 548 -22.27 5.17 -14.90
N LEU A 549 -22.67 4.08 -14.24
CA LEU A 549 -21.76 3.31 -13.38
C LEU A 549 -20.68 2.65 -14.23
N ILE A 550 -19.42 2.77 -13.80
CA ILE A 550 -18.29 2.10 -14.46
C ILE A 550 -18.25 0.64 -14.06
N GLU A 551 -18.46 -0.25 -15.03
CA GLU A 551 -18.26 -1.68 -14.86
C GLU A 551 -16.79 -2.04 -15.13
N GLY A 552 -16.12 -2.69 -14.19
CA GLY A 552 -14.71 -3.07 -14.35
C GLY A 552 -13.74 -1.96 -13.94
N LEU A 553 -12.68 -1.74 -14.72
CA LEU A 553 -11.73 -0.65 -14.55
C LEU A 553 -11.96 0.43 -15.62
N ALA A 554 -11.69 1.67 -15.28
CA ALA A 554 -11.76 2.77 -16.22
C ALA A 554 -10.58 2.70 -17.21
N GLU A 555 -10.87 2.82 -18.49
CA GLU A 555 -9.85 2.96 -19.52
C GLU A 555 -9.38 4.41 -19.58
N ILE A 556 -8.07 4.63 -19.73
CA ILE A 556 -7.53 5.94 -20.03
C ILE A 556 -8.09 6.36 -21.40
N PRO A 557 -8.77 7.52 -21.51
CA PRO A 557 -9.32 7.96 -22.79
C PRO A 557 -8.22 8.06 -23.86
N SER A 558 -8.51 7.57 -25.06
CA SER A 558 -7.56 7.70 -26.17
C SER A 558 -7.34 9.18 -26.50
N GLY A 559 -6.08 9.59 -26.57
CA GLY A 559 -5.70 10.90 -27.07
C GLY A 559 -5.96 11.06 -28.57
N VAL A 560 -5.86 12.29 -29.05
CA VAL A 560 -6.14 12.64 -30.44
C VAL A 560 -4.96 13.34 -31.11
N VAL A 561 -4.91 13.30 -32.44
CA VAL A 561 -3.96 14.07 -33.25
C VAL A 561 -4.70 15.18 -33.97
N VAL A 562 -4.58 16.41 -33.49
CA VAL A 562 -5.30 17.60 -33.96
C VAL A 562 -4.52 18.34 -35.04
N GLY A 563 -5.18 18.74 -36.10
CA GLY A 563 -4.59 19.51 -37.20
C GLY A 563 -3.84 18.65 -38.23
N ALA A 564 -3.40 19.27 -39.30
CA ALA A 564 -2.64 18.68 -40.41
C ALA A 564 -1.82 19.74 -41.17
N GLY A 565 -0.81 19.30 -41.96
CA GLY A 565 0.01 20.20 -42.80
C GLY A 565 0.98 21.09 -42.02
N ALA A 566 1.35 20.69 -40.82
CA ALA A 566 2.21 21.42 -39.88
C ALA A 566 3.71 21.18 -40.12
N ALA A 567 4.57 22.02 -39.53
CA ALA A 567 6.00 21.77 -39.42
C ALA A 567 6.32 20.67 -38.43
N GLY A 568 5.50 20.51 -37.40
CA GLY A 568 5.63 19.47 -36.37
C GLY A 568 4.41 19.37 -35.48
N TYR A 569 4.56 18.61 -34.39
CA TYR A 569 3.52 18.38 -33.39
C TYR A 569 4.08 18.66 -32.00
N VAL A 570 3.24 19.21 -31.12
CA VAL A 570 3.53 19.40 -29.70
C VAL A 570 2.58 18.54 -28.87
N PHE A 571 3.04 18.16 -27.69
CA PHE A 571 2.22 17.45 -26.67
C PHE A 571 2.57 17.96 -25.28
N ASP A 572 1.56 17.94 -24.43
CA ASP A 572 1.60 18.51 -23.10
C ASP A 572 2.39 17.60 -22.14
N HIS A 573 3.43 18.11 -21.51
CA HIS A 573 4.22 17.35 -20.54
C HIS A 573 3.63 17.35 -19.11
N ARG A 574 2.55 18.09 -18.85
CA ARG A 574 1.84 18.06 -17.57
C ARG A 574 1.14 16.73 -17.32
N ASP A 575 0.78 15.97 -18.37
CA ASP A 575 0.33 14.59 -18.25
C ASP A 575 1.54 13.66 -18.06
N ASN A 576 1.59 12.92 -16.98
CA ASN A 576 2.67 11.96 -16.71
C ASN A 576 2.86 10.96 -17.86
N ASN A 577 1.81 10.58 -18.57
CA ASN A 577 1.92 9.69 -19.73
C ASN A 577 2.61 10.33 -20.94
N ALA A 578 2.81 11.65 -20.95
CA ALA A 578 3.63 12.30 -21.98
C ALA A 578 5.08 11.78 -21.95
N PHE A 579 5.61 11.47 -20.77
CA PHE A 579 6.94 10.87 -20.63
C PHE A 579 6.99 9.44 -21.17
N LEU A 580 5.90 8.66 -21.03
CA LEU A 580 5.77 7.37 -21.68
C LEU A 580 5.77 7.50 -23.23
N ALA A 581 5.02 8.46 -23.76
CA ALA A 581 5.01 8.76 -25.19
C ALA A 581 6.40 9.22 -25.66
N LEU A 582 7.08 10.08 -24.89
CA LEU A 582 8.44 10.54 -25.16
C LEU A 582 9.43 9.37 -25.18
N ASN A 583 9.42 8.49 -24.20
CA ASN A 583 10.30 7.33 -24.13
C ASN A 583 10.14 6.42 -25.34
N ARG A 584 8.90 6.19 -25.79
CA ARG A 584 8.60 5.42 -27.00
C ARG A 584 9.11 6.09 -28.28
N LEU A 585 8.96 7.43 -28.39
CA LEU A 585 9.50 8.19 -29.52
C LEU A 585 11.04 8.14 -29.56
N LEU A 586 11.70 8.28 -28.42
CA LEU A 586 13.15 8.18 -28.32
C LEU A 586 13.66 6.76 -28.59
N ALA A 587 12.92 5.73 -28.18
CA ALA A 587 13.20 4.33 -28.50
C ALA A 587 13.07 4.07 -30.02
N ASP A 588 12.11 4.71 -30.69
CA ASP A 588 11.97 4.75 -32.15
C ASP A 588 13.06 5.63 -32.84
N ARG A 589 14.02 6.15 -32.07
CA ARG A 589 15.12 7.03 -32.52
C ARG A 589 14.64 8.35 -33.17
N ARG A 590 13.52 8.88 -32.67
CA ARG A 590 13.01 10.17 -33.12
C ARG A 590 13.72 11.30 -32.38
N GLN A 591 13.87 12.44 -33.06
CA GLN A 591 14.40 13.67 -32.48
C GLN A 591 13.22 14.43 -31.85
N VAL A 592 13.26 14.66 -30.57
CA VAL A 592 12.27 15.42 -29.82
C VAL A 592 12.97 16.58 -29.13
N ALA A 593 12.32 17.73 -29.12
CA ALA A 593 12.77 18.91 -28.40
C ALA A 593 11.86 19.17 -27.19
N TRP A 594 12.43 19.73 -26.17
CA TRP A 594 11.72 20.34 -25.05
C TRP A 594 11.68 21.83 -25.25
N LEU A 595 10.48 22.42 -25.33
CA LEU A 595 10.28 23.84 -25.55
C LEU A 595 10.42 24.60 -24.23
N LEU A 596 11.31 25.58 -24.19
CA LEU A 596 11.48 26.48 -23.04
C LEU A 596 10.53 27.69 -23.07
N GLU A 597 9.79 27.85 -24.17
CA GLU A 597 8.74 28.85 -24.33
C GLU A 597 7.43 28.21 -24.79
N PRO A 598 6.26 28.79 -24.45
CA PRO A 598 4.97 28.28 -24.91
C PRO A 598 4.88 28.16 -26.43
N PRO A 599 4.33 27.05 -26.99
CA PRO A 599 4.20 26.88 -28.43
C PRO A 599 3.20 27.87 -29.05
N VAL A 600 3.52 28.41 -30.23
CA VAL A 600 2.63 29.37 -30.91
C VAL A 600 1.43 28.65 -31.54
N GLY A 601 0.23 29.13 -31.24
CA GLY A 601 -1.03 28.66 -31.84
C GLY A 601 -1.70 27.48 -31.16
N VAL A 602 -1.17 27.03 -30.07
CA VAL A 602 -1.77 26.02 -29.18
C VAL A 602 -1.68 26.55 -27.75
N ASP A 603 -2.72 26.33 -26.97
CA ASP A 603 -2.79 26.74 -25.56
C ASP A 603 -2.12 25.67 -24.67
N LEU A 604 -0.79 25.63 -24.72
CA LEU A 604 0.06 24.81 -23.87
C LEU A 604 1.10 25.70 -23.20
N PRO A 605 1.55 25.37 -21.98
CA PRO A 605 2.59 26.10 -21.28
C PRO A 605 3.98 25.83 -21.89
N GLU A 606 4.97 26.54 -21.38
CA GLU A 606 6.37 26.15 -21.49
C GLU A 606 6.60 24.71 -21.01
N GLY A 607 7.61 24.05 -21.53
CA GLY A 607 7.90 22.65 -21.19
C GLY A 607 7.27 21.63 -22.15
N ALA A 608 6.38 22.04 -23.06
CA ALA A 608 5.79 21.12 -24.03
C ALA A 608 6.86 20.42 -24.88
N PHE A 609 6.63 19.16 -25.22
CA PHE A 609 7.52 18.42 -26.12
C PHE A 609 7.15 18.67 -27.59
N TYR A 610 8.17 18.81 -28.45
CA TYR A 610 7.98 19.05 -29.89
C TYR A 610 8.69 17.98 -30.72
N ILE A 611 7.99 17.46 -31.72
CA ILE A 611 8.56 16.58 -32.74
C ILE A 611 8.28 17.11 -34.15
N THR A 612 9.31 17.15 -35.02
CA THR A 612 9.12 17.61 -36.40
C THR A 612 8.32 16.62 -37.24
N ALA A 613 7.47 17.10 -38.15
CA ALA A 613 6.61 16.26 -38.99
C ALA A 613 7.36 15.29 -39.91
N ASN A 614 8.65 15.54 -40.19
CA ASN A 614 9.48 14.64 -40.98
C ASN A 614 10.07 13.48 -40.14
N GLN A 615 9.99 13.54 -38.83
CA GLN A 615 10.51 12.52 -37.92
C GLN A 615 9.48 11.43 -37.61
N VAL A 616 8.19 11.71 -37.80
CA VAL A 616 7.13 10.79 -37.38
C VAL A 616 5.95 10.83 -38.36
N ASP A 617 5.45 9.65 -38.70
CA ASP A 617 4.21 9.53 -39.45
C ASP A 617 2.99 9.79 -38.56
N ARG A 618 1.96 10.48 -39.10
CA ARG A 618 0.72 10.74 -38.38
C ARG A 618 0.07 9.46 -37.83
N SER A 619 0.19 8.33 -38.53
CA SER A 619 -0.32 7.04 -38.06
C SER A 619 0.37 6.57 -36.77
N ARG A 620 1.68 6.79 -36.65
CA ARG A 620 2.42 6.48 -35.43
C ARG A 620 1.98 7.36 -34.25
N LEU A 621 1.75 8.65 -34.50
CA LEU A 621 1.20 9.55 -33.47
C LEU A 621 -0.21 9.13 -33.05
N MET A 622 -1.07 8.72 -33.98
CA MET A 622 -2.40 8.22 -33.65
C MET A 622 -2.35 6.94 -32.77
N THR A 623 -1.38 6.06 -33.07
CA THR A 623 -1.15 4.87 -32.24
C THR A 623 -0.69 5.26 -30.85
N LEU A 624 0.29 6.16 -30.73
CA LEU A 624 0.78 6.65 -29.43
C LEU A 624 -0.33 7.33 -28.63
N ALA A 625 -1.11 8.21 -29.29
CA ALA A 625 -2.25 8.89 -28.66
C ALA A 625 -3.25 7.87 -28.08
N ALA A 626 -3.59 6.85 -28.88
CA ALA A 626 -4.51 5.80 -28.43
C ALA A 626 -3.96 4.96 -27.25
N GLU A 627 -2.66 4.67 -27.26
CA GLU A 627 -2.01 3.84 -26.24
C GLU A 627 -1.71 4.60 -24.93
N THR A 628 -1.42 5.91 -25.02
CA THR A 628 -0.95 6.71 -23.87
C THR A 628 -1.99 7.69 -23.34
N GLY A 629 -3.04 8.00 -24.10
CA GLY A 629 -4.00 9.06 -23.78
C GLY A 629 -3.53 10.47 -24.13
N VAL A 630 -2.31 10.64 -24.64
CA VAL A 630 -1.69 11.95 -24.89
C VAL A 630 -2.18 12.55 -26.21
N ASP A 631 -2.55 13.82 -26.17
CA ASP A 631 -2.94 14.60 -27.34
C ASP A 631 -1.73 15.19 -28.07
N PHE A 632 -1.75 15.16 -29.43
CA PHE A 632 -0.73 15.76 -30.28
C PHE A 632 -1.35 16.88 -31.14
N TYR A 633 -0.81 18.09 -31.04
CA TYR A 633 -1.30 19.27 -31.72
C TYR A 633 -0.34 19.70 -32.82
N ALA A 634 -0.86 19.83 -34.03
CA ALA A 634 -0.09 20.31 -35.18
C ALA A 634 0.26 21.80 -35.04
N VAL A 635 1.55 22.15 -35.13
CA VAL A 635 2.06 23.54 -34.98
C VAL A 635 2.97 23.93 -36.11
N VAL A 636 3.18 25.25 -36.27
CA VAL A 636 4.31 25.79 -37.03
C VAL A 636 5.63 25.52 -36.29
N ALA A 637 6.77 25.68 -36.95
CA ALA A 637 8.05 25.51 -36.26
C ALA A 637 8.12 26.44 -35.05
N PRO A 638 8.58 25.93 -33.88
CA PRO A 638 8.71 26.73 -32.68
C PRO A 638 9.73 27.86 -32.91
N SER A 639 9.49 28.98 -32.24
CA SER A 639 10.43 30.10 -32.14
C SER A 639 10.82 30.19 -30.67
N GLY A 640 12.09 30.25 -30.35
CA GLY A 640 12.57 30.30 -28.97
C GLY A 640 13.60 29.24 -28.66
N GLU A 641 14.09 29.24 -27.44
CA GLU A 641 15.07 28.27 -26.98
C GLU A 641 14.43 26.88 -26.79
N THR A 642 15.19 25.85 -27.18
CA THR A 642 14.77 24.46 -27.09
C THR A 642 15.92 23.59 -26.59
N LEU A 643 15.61 22.58 -25.80
CA LEU A 643 16.57 21.55 -25.44
C LEU A 643 16.34 20.31 -26.31
N ARG A 644 17.41 19.79 -26.88
CA ARG A 644 17.34 18.54 -27.63
C ARG A 644 17.34 17.36 -26.66
N LEU A 645 16.27 16.56 -26.69
CA LEU A 645 16.17 15.38 -25.86
C LEU A 645 16.81 14.16 -26.53
N ARG A 646 17.50 13.38 -25.74
CA ARG A 646 18.08 12.10 -26.14
C ARG A 646 17.69 11.02 -25.12
N ARG A 647 17.84 9.75 -25.49
CA ARG A 647 17.64 8.64 -24.57
C ARG A 647 18.71 8.69 -23.48
N PRO A 648 18.37 8.94 -22.22
CA PRO A 648 19.34 9.08 -21.15
C PRO A 648 19.91 7.73 -20.74
N ARG A 649 21.17 7.70 -20.30
CA ARG A 649 21.77 6.55 -19.64
C ARG A 649 21.65 6.76 -18.13
N VAL A 650 20.69 6.07 -17.52
CA VAL A 650 20.31 6.29 -16.12
C VAL A 650 20.91 5.20 -15.22
N ALA A 651 21.57 5.60 -14.14
CA ALA A 651 21.97 4.73 -13.05
C ALA A 651 21.02 4.95 -11.86
N LEU A 652 20.48 3.86 -11.29
CA LEU A 652 19.72 3.88 -10.05
C LEU A 652 20.50 3.15 -8.96
N TRP A 653 20.83 3.84 -7.87
CA TRP A 653 21.48 3.20 -6.73
C TRP A 653 20.57 2.20 -6.04
N ASP A 654 21.15 1.04 -5.70
CA ASP A 654 20.55 0.08 -4.80
C ASP A 654 21.64 -0.53 -3.88
N ARG A 655 21.26 -1.39 -2.96
CA ARG A 655 22.14 -2.07 -2.02
C ARG A 655 21.90 -3.56 -1.99
N TYR A 656 22.86 -4.34 -1.47
CA TYR A 656 22.63 -5.76 -1.17
C TYR A 656 21.40 -5.93 -0.27
N GLY A 657 20.53 -6.85 -0.59
CA GLY A 657 19.24 -7.05 0.08
C GLY A 657 18.10 -6.18 -0.44
N GLY A 658 18.41 -5.23 -1.31
CA GLY A 658 17.48 -4.25 -1.87
C GLY A 658 17.13 -3.10 -0.93
N SER A 659 16.96 -1.93 -1.52
CA SER A 659 16.34 -0.75 -0.88
C SER A 659 14.89 -0.65 -1.32
N MET A 660 13.94 -0.56 -0.38
CA MET A 660 12.52 -0.39 -0.73
C MET A 660 12.27 0.90 -1.52
N THR A 661 12.97 2.00 -1.20
CA THR A 661 12.85 3.25 -1.97
C THR A 661 13.33 3.09 -3.39
N SER A 662 14.49 2.46 -3.60
CA SER A 662 15.00 2.14 -4.94
C SER A 662 14.11 1.15 -5.69
N GLY A 663 13.52 0.19 -4.97
CA GLY A 663 12.56 -0.75 -5.55
C GLY A 663 11.30 -0.08 -6.09
N TRP A 664 10.71 0.86 -5.34
CA TRP A 664 9.57 1.63 -5.81
C TRP A 664 9.92 2.56 -6.97
N THR A 665 11.10 3.20 -6.94
CA THR A 665 11.59 4.00 -8.06
C THR A 665 11.82 3.15 -9.30
N ARG A 666 12.35 1.93 -9.14
CA ARG A 666 12.47 0.94 -10.22
C ARG A 666 11.13 0.63 -10.86
N LYS A 667 10.06 0.43 -10.03
CA LYS A 667 8.70 0.23 -10.55
C LYS A 667 8.24 1.43 -11.39
N ILE A 668 8.42 2.66 -10.90
CA ILE A 668 8.05 3.87 -11.64
C ILE A 668 8.80 3.94 -12.98
N LEU A 669 10.10 3.71 -12.98
CA LEU A 669 10.90 3.75 -14.20
C LEU A 669 10.48 2.65 -15.19
N GLU A 670 10.15 1.44 -14.73
CA GLU A 670 9.63 0.35 -15.56
C GLU A 670 8.23 0.68 -16.12
N ASP A 671 7.31 1.21 -15.29
CA ASP A 671 5.95 1.58 -15.71
C ASP A 671 5.92 2.67 -16.79
N PHE A 672 6.90 3.57 -16.78
CA PHE A 672 7.06 4.64 -17.77
C PHE A 672 8.09 4.34 -18.85
N GLU A 673 8.57 3.11 -18.95
CA GLU A 673 9.49 2.60 -19.99
C GLU A 673 10.83 3.36 -20.06
N PHE A 674 11.38 3.82 -18.91
CA PHE A 674 12.74 4.35 -18.87
C PHE A 674 13.77 3.20 -18.92
N ASP A 675 14.85 3.41 -19.69
CA ASP A 675 16.02 2.56 -19.59
C ASP A 675 16.87 2.97 -18.39
N PHE A 676 17.22 2.03 -17.54
CA PHE A 676 18.10 2.28 -16.40
C PHE A 676 18.93 1.04 -16.06
N GLU A 677 20.02 1.26 -15.35
CA GLU A 677 20.86 0.22 -14.78
C GLU A 677 20.95 0.39 -13.25
N VAL A 678 20.78 -0.71 -12.50
CA VAL A 678 20.95 -0.68 -11.04
C VAL A 678 22.43 -0.75 -10.71
N VAL A 679 22.92 0.21 -9.92
CA VAL A 679 24.34 0.32 -9.51
C VAL A 679 24.49 0.19 -8.00
N TYR A 680 25.58 -0.45 -7.57
CA TYR A 680 25.87 -0.70 -6.16
C TYR A 680 27.07 0.12 -5.65
N ALA A 681 27.21 0.20 -4.34
CA ALA A 681 28.22 1.04 -3.68
C ALA A 681 29.65 0.77 -4.16
N GLU A 682 30.04 -0.49 -4.38
CA GLU A 682 31.40 -0.86 -4.89
C GLU A 682 31.61 -0.39 -6.31
N GLU A 683 30.60 -0.45 -7.14
CA GLU A 683 30.63 0.02 -8.53
C GLU A 683 30.76 1.55 -8.58
N ILE A 684 29.96 2.25 -7.76
CA ILE A 684 30.06 3.72 -7.60
C ILE A 684 31.47 4.12 -7.12
N ALA A 685 32.00 3.41 -6.11
CA ALA A 685 33.32 3.66 -5.57
C ALA A 685 34.49 3.31 -6.52
N GLY A 686 34.21 2.56 -7.59
CA GLY A 686 35.14 2.27 -8.68
C GLY A 686 35.40 3.46 -9.60
N GLY A 687 34.53 4.48 -9.59
CA GLY A 687 34.62 5.66 -10.44
C GLY A 687 34.28 5.41 -11.90
N ASP A 688 34.69 6.31 -12.79
CA ASP A 688 34.41 6.29 -14.25
C ASP A 688 32.92 6.23 -14.60
N LEU A 689 32.05 6.73 -13.72
CA LEU A 689 30.59 6.72 -13.92
C LEU A 689 30.16 7.50 -15.16
N ARG A 690 30.85 8.62 -15.46
CA ARG A 690 30.47 9.52 -16.59
C ARG A 690 30.62 8.87 -17.96
N SER A 691 31.52 7.92 -18.10
CA SER A 691 31.65 7.17 -19.37
C SER A 691 30.42 6.30 -19.66
N ARG A 692 29.72 5.85 -18.61
CA ARG A 692 28.60 4.93 -18.69
C ARG A 692 27.25 5.63 -18.58
N PHE A 693 27.14 6.64 -17.71
CA PHE A 693 25.87 7.24 -17.33
C PHE A 693 25.83 8.74 -17.56
N ASP A 694 24.64 9.25 -17.75
CA ASP A 694 24.32 10.67 -17.85
C ASP A 694 23.69 11.15 -16.55
N VAL A 695 22.85 10.30 -15.92
CA VAL A 695 22.10 10.61 -14.71
C VAL A 695 22.32 9.51 -13.67
N LEU A 696 22.56 9.90 -12.42
CA LEU A 696 22.63 9.02 -11.24
C LEU A 696 21.54 9.38 -10.24
N ILE A 697 20.65 8.43 -9.96
CA ILE A 697 19.58 8.59 -8.97
C ILE A 697 20.03 7.97 -7.65
N LEU A 698 20.06 8.78 -6.59
CA LEU A 698 20.39 8.39 -5.23
C LEU A 698 19.15 8.50 -4.34
N GLU A 699 18.51 7.39 -4.10
CA GLU A 699 17.32 7.29 -3.26
C GLU A 699 17.60 7.54 -1.78
N ASP A 700 16.52 7.72 -1.00
CA ASP A 700 16.61 7.96 0.45
C ASP A 700 17.50 6.92 1.14
N GLY A 701 18.48 7.39 1.91
CA GLY A 701 19.44 6.55 2.64
C GLY A 701 20.70 6.15 1.85
N ALA A 702 20.87 6.55 0.59
CA ALA A 702 22.08 6.28 -0.19
C ALA A 702 23.30 7.05 0.35
N VAL A 703 23.14 8.35 0.66
CA VAL A 703 24.22 9.24 1.11
C VAL A 703 24.30 9.27 2.64
N PRO A 704 25.48 9.01 3.23
CA PRO A 704 25.64 9.04 4.68
C PRO A 704 25.46 10.45 5.26
N ALA A 705 25.10 10.55 6.54
CA ALA A 705 25.10 11.83 7.23
C ALA A 705 26.55 12.34 7.46
N PRO A 706 26.82 13.64 7.37
CA PRO A 706 28.18 14.20 7.53
C PRO A 706 28.87 13.88 8.86
N ASN A 707 28.09 13.63 9.90
CA ASN A 707 28.61 13.31 11.26
C ASN A 707 28.64 11.78 11.53
N GLY A 708 28.52 10.92 10.52
CA GLY A 708 28.69 9.47 10.60
C GLY A 708 27.58 8.73 11.36
N ARG A 709 26.48 9.41 11.74
CA ARG A 709 25.29 8.78 12.35
C ARG A 709 24.17 8.70 11.34
N GLY A 710 23.92 7.46 10.83
CA GLY A 710 22.80 7.16 9.94
C GLY A 710 23.14 7.38 8.46
N GLY A 711 23.16 6.32 7.73
CA GLY A 711 23.37 6.25 6.29
C GLY A 711 24.11 4.93 5.96
N GLY A 712 23.62 4.19 5.01
CA GLY A 712 24.15 2.88 4.69
C GLY A 712 23.55 1.81 5.59
N GLY A 713 22.56 1.07 5.10
CA GLY A 713 22.09 -0.15 5.75
C GLY A 713 23.29 -1.01 6.09
N ALA A 714 23.25 -1.63 7.31
CA ALA A 714 24.32 -2.48 7.77
C ALA A 714 24.74 -3.43 6.65
N SER A 715 25.95 -3.22 6.14
CA SER A 715 26.56 -4.13 5.19
C SER A 715 26.56 -5.52 5.83
N ALA A 716 25.86 -6.47 5.26
CA ALA A 716 26.06 -7.87 5.58
C ALA A 716 27.58 -8.12 5.44
N GLY A 717 28.25 -8.61 6.47
CA GLY A 717 29.65 -8.97 6.35
C GLY A 717 29.82 -9.94 5.18
N ALA A 718 30.90 -9.85 4.43
CA ALA A 718 31.15 -10.68 3.24
C ALA A 718 31.14 -12.19 3.53
N SER A 719 31.21 -12.61 4.79
CA SER A 719 31.11 -14.01 5.22
C SER A 719 29.64 -14.46 5.12
N GLY A 720 29.38 -15.47 4.30
CA GLY A 720 28.05 -16.05 4.07
C GLY A 720 27.33 -15.52 2.82
N VAL A 721 27.83 -14.46 2.16
CA VAL A 721 27.25 -14.00 0.90
C VAL A 721 27.76 -14.82 -0.26
N PRO A 722 26.87 -15.41 -1.11
CA PRO A 722 27.25 -16.12 -2.31
C PRO A 722 28.12 -15.29 -3.25
N ALA A 723 29.00 -15.97 -3.99
CA ALA A 723 30.02 -15.31 -4.81
C ALA A 723 29.42 -14.35 -5.86
N GLU A 724 28.27 -14.72 -6.41
CA GLU A 724 27.53 -13.98 -7.42
C GLU A 724 26.93 -12.64 -6.95
N TYR A 725 26.88 -12.41 -5.62
CA TYR A 725 26.33 -11.17 -5.04
C TYR A 725 27.38 -10.33 -4.32
N ARG A 726 28.67 -10.73 -4.34
CA ARG A 726 29.71 -10.04 -3.55
C ARG A 726 30.00 -8.63 -4.03
N ASP A 727 29.78 -8.36 -5.30
CA ASP A 727 29.89 -7.06 -5.94
C ASP A 727 28.80 -6.07 -5.48
N ARG A 728 27.72 -6.57 -4.89
CA ARG A 728 26.61 -5.76 -4.36
C ARG A 728 26.77 -5.36 -2.91
N ILE A 729 27.77 -5.91 -2.22
CA ILE A 729 28.03 -5.63 -0.81
C ILE A 729 28.76 -4.29 -0.71
N GLY A 730 28.41 -3.50 0.31
CA GLY A 730 29.06 -2.24 0.60
C GLY A 730 28.05 -1.12 0.89
N SER A 731 28.57 0.02 1.24
CA SER A 731 27.80 1.23 1.41
C SER A 731 28.60 2.42 0.90
N ILE A 732 27.92 3.43 0.41
CA ILE A 732 28.52 4.72 0.08
C ILE A 732 28.99 5.36 1.39
N THR A 733 30.24 5.78 1.46
CA THR A 733 30.83 6.45 2.62
C THR A 733 31.41 7.82 2.22
N ALA A 734 31.65 8.69 3.21
CA ALA A 734 32.16 10.04 2.98
C ALA A 734 33.54 10.08 2.30
N ASP A 735 34.37 9.06 2.54
CA ASP A 735 35.72 8.90 1.98
C ASP A 735 35.76 7.98 0.75
N ARG A 736 34.69 7.24 0.49
CA ARG A 736 34.57 6.30 -0.63
C ARG A 736 33.15 6.30 -1.18
N GLY A 737 33.01 6.56 -2.46
CA GLY A 737 31.74 6.68 -3.17
C GLY A 737 31.24 8.14 -3.24
N VAL A 738 31.16 8.89 -2.14
CA VAL A 738 30.81 10.32 -2.22
C VAL A 738 31.74 11.13 -3.12
N PRO A 739 33.09 11.00 -3.02
CA PRO A 739 33.98 11.69 -3.95
C PRO A 739 33.71 11.37 -5.42
N GLU A 740 33.50 10.10 -5.74
CA GLU A 740 33.23 9.63 -7.11
C GLU A 740 31.89 10.15 -7.66
N ILE A 741 30.88 10.26 -6.81
CA ILE A 741 29.59 10.87 -7.16
C ILE A 741 29.79 12.37 -7.49
N LEU A 742 30.56 13.08 -6.68
CA LEU A 742 30.84 14.50 -6.95
C LEU A 742 31.73 14.70 -8.19
N ASP A 743 32.66 13.79 -8.44
CA ASP A 743 33.49 13.84 -9.65
C ASP A 743 32.68 13.50 -10.91
N PHE A 744 31.70 12.58 -10.81
CA PHE A 744 30.72 12.34 -11.85
C PHE A 744 29.95 13.62 -12.21
N ALA A 745 29.43 14.35 -11.20
CA ALA A 745 28.76 15.62 -11.43
C ALA A 745 29.71 16.67 -12.05
N ARG A 746 30.94 16.85 -11.49
CA ARG A 746 31.92 17.79 -12.03
C ARG A 746 32.31 17.54 -13.48
N ALA A 747 32.22 16.29 -13.93
CA ALA A 747 32.51 15.87 -15.31
C ALA A 747 31.27 15.97 -16.25
N GLY A 748 30.22 16.65 -15.88
CA GLY A 748 29.01 16.87 -16.69
C GLY A 748 27.92 15.79 -16.51
N GLY A 749 27.93 15.04 -15.42
CA GLY A 749 26.84 14.15 -15.03
C GLY A 749 25.81 14.87 -14.18
N THR A 750 24.59 14.35 -14.13
CA THR A 750 23.51 14.86 -13.28
C THR A 750 23.24 13.89 -12.14
N VAL A 751 23.17 14.40 -10.89
CA VAL A 751 22.82 13.59 -9.72
C VAL A 751 21.48 14.05 -9.17
N ILE A 752 20.51 13.13 -9.13
CA ILE A 752 19.20 13.32 -8.46
C ILE A 752 19.28 12.67 -7.09
N ALA A 753 19.27 13.47 -6.02
CA ALA A 753 19.36 13.02 -4.64
C ALA A 753 18.02 13.23 -3.91
N VAL A 754 17.38 12.11 -3.49
CA VAL A 754 16.03 12.11 -2.91
C VAL A 754 16.05 11.86 -1.41
N GLY A 755 15.18 12.52 -0.67
CA GLY A 755 15.03 12.36 0.76
C GLY A 755 16.28 12.77 1.55
N SER A 756 16.76 11.90 2.43
CA SER A 756 17.97 12.15 3.22
C SER A 756 19.25 12.20 2.38
N SER A 757 19.24 11.68 1.16
CA SER A 757 20.38 11.75 0.23
C SER A 757 20.63 13.15 -0.30
N ALA A 758 19.68 14.09 -0.18
CA ALA A 758 19.88 15.52 -0.45
C ALA A 758 21.01 16.14 0.39
N ARG A 759 21.46 15.48 1.48
CA ARG A 759 22.67 15.83 2.23
C ARG A 759 23.95 15.85 1.39
N LEU A 760 23.91 15.30 0.18
CA LEU A 760 25.00 15.39 -0.79
C LEU A 760 25.44 16.85 -1.01
N GLY A 761 24.52 17.83 -0.91
CA GLY A 761 24.82 19.25 -0.98
C GLY A 761 25.88 19.74 0.03
N TYR A 762 25.87 19.17 1.24
CA TYR A 762 26.91 19.48 2.25
C TYR A 762 28.29 18.94 1.83
N TYR A 763 28.35 17.75 1.26
CA TYR A 763 29.60 17.16 0.76
C TYR A 763 30.15 17.89 -0.48
N ALA A 764 29.25 18.43 -1.30
CA ALA A 764 29.60 19.26 -2.46
C ALA A 764 30.17 20.64 -2.04
N GLY A 765 30.02 21.01 -0.75
CA GLY A 765 30.43 22.32 -0.25
C GLY A 765 29.53 23.45 -0.72
N LEU A 766 28.27 23.15 -1.04
CA LEU A 766 27.27 24.16 -1.42
C LEU A 766 27.00 25.08 -0.22
N PRO A 767 26.72 26.38 -0.43
CA PRO A 767 26.41 27.34 0.64
C PRO A 767 25.01 27.07 1.22
N LEU A 768 24.90 25.99 1.96
CA LEU A 768 23.68 25.48 2.59
C LEU A 768 23.88 25.29 4.09
N SER A 769 22.90 25.63 4.89
CA SER A 769 22.84 25.31 6.32
C SER A 769 21.54 24.57 6.67
N ASP A 770 21.54 23.92 7.85
CA ASP A 770 20.34 23.18 8.34
C ASP A 770 19.31 24.19 8.88
N HIS A 771 18.20 24.35 8.14
CA HIS A 771 17.12 25.28 8.47
C HIS A 771 16.48 25.00 9.85
N LEU A 772 16.41 23.73 10.25
CA LEU A 772 15.81 23.34 11.53
C LEU A 772 16.75 23.53 12.72
N ALA A 773 18.04 23.78 12.49
CA ALA A 773 19.01 23.89 13.56
C ALA A 773 19.03 25.28 14.18
N GLU A 774 18.72 25.38 15.46
CA GLU A 774 18.90 26.58 16.27
C GLU A 774 20.23 26.54 17.04
N ASN A 775 21.10 27.52 16.81
CA ASN A 775 22.46 27.58 17.44
C ASN A 775 23.27 26.27 17.21
N GLY A 776 23.16 25.65 16.05
CA GLY A 776 23.87 24.42 15.69
C GLY A 776 23.29 23.14 16.34
N ARG A 777 22.11 23.21 16.94
CA ARG A 777 21.39 22.07 17.50
C ARG A 777 20.09 21.83 16.75
N SER A 778 19.93 20.65 16.18
CA SER A 778 18.64 20.20 15.63
C SER A 778 17.60 20.02 16.75
N PRO A 779 16.32 20.28 16.50
CA PRO A 779 15.24 20.13 17.48
C PRO A 779 15.11 18.67 17.95
N SER A 780 14.65 18.48 19.18
CA SER A 780 14.28 17.17 19.69
C SER A 780 12.93 16.74 19.11
N ARG A 781 12.60 15.43 19.18
CA ARG A 781 11.31 14.92 18.74
C ARG A 781 10.10 15.52 19.50
N THR A 782 10.30 16.09 20.67
CA THR A 782 9.27 16.82 21.42
C THR A 782 9.09 18.26 20.96
N GLU A 783 10.04 18.79 20.18
CA GLU A 783 10.00 20.15 19.61
C GLU A 783 9.58 20.15 18.15
N TYR A 784 9.97 19.12 17.40
CA TYR A 784 9.62 18.93 15.99
C TYR A 784 9.55 17.45 15.64
N TYR A 785 8.45 17.04 15.03
CA TYR A 785 8.26 15.66 14.63
C TYR A 785 7.31 15.54 13.43
N THR A 786 7.83 15.07 12.30
CA THR A 786 7.08 14.81 11.08
C THR A 786 7.39 13.37 10.62
N PRO A 787 6.57 12.38 11.03
CA PRO A 787 6.89 10.96 10.81
C PRO A 787 6.77 10.50 9.35
N GLY A 788 6.26 11.34 8.48
CA GLY A 788 5.90 11.11 7.09
C GLY A 788 4.45 11.48 6.87
N SER A 789 4.23 12.63 6.22
CA SER A 789 2.91 13.19 5.97
C SER A 789 2.92 14.01 4.69
N VAL A 790 1.75 14.30 4.16
CA VAL A 790 1.60 15.12 2.95
C VAL A 790 1.64 16.60 3.33
N HIS A 791 2.55 17.34 2.73
CA HIS A 791 2.76 18.78 2.96
C HIS A 791 2.74 19.53 1.64
N SER A 792 2.30 20.78 1.67
CA SER A 792 2.26 21.65 0.51
C SER A 792 3.51 22.51 0.41
N LEU A 793 4.23 22.41 -0.72
CA LEU A 793 5.36 23.26 -1.09
C LEU A 793 4.89 24.37 -2.04
N LYS A 794 5.46 25.57 -1.91
CA LYS A 794 5.45 26.58 -2.96
C LYS A 794 6.55 26.25 -3.97
N ILE A 795 6.24 26.39 -5.27
CA ILE A 795 7.14 26.10 -6.38
C ILE A 795 7.52 27.41 -7.10
N GLU A 796 8.79 27.52 -7.51
CA GLU A 796 9.30 28.51 -8.47
C GLU A 796 9.42 27.87 -9.85
N HIS A 797 9.09 28.61 -10.89
CA HIS A 797 9.02 28.09 -12.27
C HIS A 797 10.20 28.51 -13.15
N ASP A 798 11.28 29.05 -12.57
CA ASP A 798 12.44 29.56 -13.30
C ASP A 798 13.38 28.47 -13.86
N SER A 799 13.04 27.19 -13.71
CA SER A 799 13.85 26.05 -14.15
C SER A 799 13.01 25.01 -14.89
N PRO A 800 13.57 24.38 -15.95
CA PRO A 800 12.94 23.22 -16.59
C PRO A 800 12.57 22.09 -15.64
N LEU A 801 13.25 21.96 -14.49
CA LEU A 801 12.91 20.96 -13.46
C LEU A 801 11.49 21.10 -12.91
N THR A 802 10.96 22.30 -12.91
CA THR A 802 9.63 22.61 -12.35
C THR A 802 8.57 22.85 -13.43
N HIS A 803 8.93 22.73 -14.71
CA HIS A 803 7.94 22.77 -15.78
C HIS A 803 6.88 21.70 -15.58
N GLY A 804 5.63 22.04 -15.80
CA GLY A 804 4.47 21.17 -15.65
C GLY A 804 3.92 21.07 -14.24
N LEU A 805 4.63 21.57 -13.23
CA LEU A 805 4.12 21.66 -11.87
C LEU A 805 3.21 22.90 -11.71
N GLY A 806 2.26 22.83 -10.77
CA GLY A 806 1.50 24.01 -10.34
C GLY A 806 2.29 24.90 -9.40
N ASP A 807 1.76 26.07 -9.04
CA ASP A 807 2.35 26.98 -8.05
C ASP A 807 2.59 26.33 -6.68
N ARG A 808 1.89 25.25 -6.41
CA ARG A 808 2.00 24.43 -5.21
C ARG A 808 2.05 22.96 -5.57
N LEU A 809 2.84 22.20 -4.80
CA LEU A 809 3.00 20.76 -4.94
C LEU A 809 2.77 20.06 -3.60
N ASP A 810 1.87 19.11 -3.55
CA ASP A 810 1.67 18.25 -2.40
C ASP A 810 2.71 17.11 -2.42
N VAL A 811 3.55 17.04 -1.38
CA VAL A 811 4.69 16.10 -1.30
C VAL A 811 4.67 15.29 -0.01
N LEU A 812 5.16 14.07 -0.06
CA LEU A 812 5.43 13.33 1.17
C LEU A 812 6.79 13.78 1.76
N PHE A 813 6.74 14.29 2.98
CA PHE A 813 7.91 14.73 3.72
C PHE A 813 8.03 14.02 5.07
N ASN A 814 9.23 13.53 5.43
CA ASN A 814 9.44 12.78 6.66
C ASN A 814 10.82 13.11 7.27
N ASN A 815 10.90 14.02 8.17
CA ASN A 815 12.15 14.39 8.90
C ASN A 815 13.40 14.46 8.00
N SER A 816 13.23 14.72 6.70
CA SER A 816 14.30 14.93 5.74
C SER A 816 15.00 16.26 6.02
N PRO A 817 16.21 16.50 5.50
CA PRO A 817 16.87 17.81 5.63
C PRO A 817 16.00 18.94 5.08
N LEU A 818 16.03 20.09 5.72
CA LEU A 818 15.59 21.36 5.17
C LEU A 818 16.76 22.32 5.14
N PHE A 819 16.86 23.14 4.09
CA PHE A 819 18.01 23.98 3.88
C PHE A 819 17.66 25.47 3.96
N ASP A 820 18.57 26.24 4.58
CA ASP A 820 18.70 27.66 4.28
C ASP A 820 19.79 27.86 3.24
N LEU A 821 19.51 28.68 2.25
CA LEU A 821 20.53 29.13 1.28
C LEU A 821 21.32 30.28 1.92
N GLU A 822 22.64 30.12 2.04
CA GLU A 822 23.51 31.18 2.57
C GLU A 822 23.65 32.34 1.57
N PRO A 823 23.94 33.56 2.04
CA PRO A 823 24.08 34.69 1.16
C PRO A 823 25.10 34.45 0.03
N GLY A 824 24.70 34.68 -1.20
CA GLY A 824 25.54 34.45 -2.38
C GLY A 824 25.39 33.07 -3.01
N ALA A 825 24.49 32.23 -2.53
CA ALA A 825 24.24 30.91 -3.11
C ALA A 825 23.90 30.97 -4.61
N GLU A 826 23.06 31.90 -5.02
CA GLU A 826 22.69 32.09 -6.43
C GLU A 826 23.89 32.45 -7.31
N THR A 827 24.87 33.20 -6.78
CA THR A 827 26.09 33.60 -7.54
C THR A 827 27.02 32.43 -7.82
N VAL A 828 26.85 31.30 -7.14
CA VAL A 828 27.59 30.06 -7.39
C VAL A 828 26.71 28.98 -7.99
N GLY A 829 25.52 29.35 -8.52
CA GLY A 829 24.64 28.47 -9.27
C GLY A 829 23.79 27.56 -8.40
N VAL A 830 23.46 27.96 -7.18
CA VAL A 830 22.51 27.26 -6.29
C VAL A 830 21.19 28.00 -6.29
N THR A 831 20.16 27.38 -6.84
CA THR A 831 18.81 27.95 -7.02
C THR A 831 17.79 27.19 -6.17
N ARG A 832 16.94 27.93 -5.48
CA ARG A 832 15.78 27.39 -4.77
C ARG A 832 14.63 27.17 -5.73
N LEU A 833 14.08 25.97 -5.77
CA LEU A 833 12.93 25.64 -6.63
C LEU A 833 11.64 25.38 -5.84
N GLY A 834 11.76 24.97 -4.56
CA GLY A 834 10.58 24.72 -3.75
C GLY A 834 10.87 24.86 -2.25
N TRP A 835 9.92 25.43 -1.50
CA TRP A 835 10.05 25.67 -0.06
C TRP A 835 8.69 25.70 0.65
N PHE A 836 8.71 25.59 1.98
CA PHE A 836 7.52 25.77 2.82
C PHE A 836 7.28 27.26 3.09
N ASP A 837 6.30 27.87 2.44
CA ASP A 837 6.01 29.30 2.52
C ASP A 837 5.06 29.69 3.66
N THR A 838 4.48 28.71 4.35
CA THR A 838 3.50 28.88 5.43
C THR A 838 3.97 28.17 6.71
N ASP A 839 3.47 28.61 7.86
CA ASP A 839 3.66 27.97 9.17
C ASP A 839 2.76 26.72 9.38
N THR A 840 1.84 26.45 8.46
CA THR A 840 0.90 25.33 8.49
C THR A 840 0.90 24.54 7.16
N PRO A 841 2.03 23.97 6.75
CA PRO A 841 2.17 23.29 5.47
C PRO A 841 1.48 21.92 5.41
N LEU A 842 1.05 21.33 6.54
CA LEU A 842 0.41 20.01 6.59
C LEU A 842 -0.87 19.97 5.79
N ARG A 843 -0.99 19.02 4.87
CA ARG A 843 -2.19 18.74 4.09
C ARG A 843 -2.94 17.50 4.58
N SER A 844 -2.20 16.43 4.88
CA SER A 844 -2.79 15.17 5.38
C SER A 844 -1.73 14.39 6.16
N GLY A 845 -2.11 13.88 7.32
CA GLY A 845 -1.22 13.11 8.20
C GLY A 845 -1.06 13.71 9.58
N TRP A 846 0.16 13.79 10.05
CA TRP A 846 0.51 14.40 11.34
C TRP A 846 1.85 15.13 11.27
N ALA A 847 1.89 16.34 11.81
CA ALA A 847 3.11 17.10 12.01
C ALA A 847 3.03 17.87 13.33
N TRP A 848 4.05 17.74 14.17
CA TRP A 848 4.21 18.46 15.41
C TRP A 848 5.35 19.46 15.27
N GLY A 849 5.11 20.73 15.60
CA GLY A 849 6.10 21.80 15.43
C GLY A 849 6.32 22.18 13.96
N GLN A 850 5.30 21.99 13.10
CA GLN A 850 5.38 22.26 11.66
C GLN A 850 5.69 23.73 11.31
N GLU A 851 5.39 24.67 12.20
CA GLU A 851 5.71 26.08 12.05
C GLU A 851 7.22 26.33 11.86
N ARG A 852 8.06 25.41 12.32
CA ARG A 852 9.52 25.45 12.13
C ARG A 852 9.96 25.16 10.69
N MET A 853 9.05 24.64 9.86
CA MET A 853 9.35 24.35 8.46
C MET A 853 9.27 25.62 7.60
N GLN A 854 8.60 26.68 8.08
CA GLN A 854 8.36 27.90 7.31
C GLN A 854 9.68 28.56 6.89
N GLY A 855 9.84 28.81 5.59
CA GLY A 855 11.06 29.35 4.98
C GLY A 855 12.04 28.27 4.51
N GLY A 856 11.95 27.06 5.03
CA GLY A 856 12.85 25.96 4.72
C GLY A 856 12.75 25.49 3.27
N THR A 857 13.89 25.44 2.59
CA THR A 857 14.02 25.01 1.20
C THR A 857 14.06 23.49 1.11
N ALA A 858 13.24 22.95 0.23
CA ALA A 858 13.08 21.50 0.04
C ALA A 858 13.48 21.00 -1.35
N LEU A 859 13.46 21.86 -2.37
CA LEU A 859 13.90 21.53 -3.73
C LEU A 859 14.99 22.53 -4.15
N ILE A 860 16.13 22.01 -4.58
CA ILE A 860 17.31 22.78 -4.96
C ILE A 860 17.87 22.24 -6.28
N GLU A 861 18.20 23.15 -7.18
CA GLU A 861 19.06 22.93 -8.32
C GLU A 861 20.42 23.57 -8.04
N ALA A 862 21.52 22.85 -8.29
CA ALA A 862 22.85 23.38 -8.06
C ALA A 862 23.84 22.92 -9.13
N LYS A 863 24.61 23.86 -9.69
CA LYS A 863 25.69 23.57 -10.63
C LYS A 863 26.92 23.07 -9.88
N LEU A 864 27.56 22.03 -10.42
CA LEU A 864 28.80 21.50 -9.88
C LEU A 864 29.76 21.11 -11.02
N GLY A 865 30.71 22.00 -11.33
CA GLY A 865 31.58 21.85 -12.52
C GLY A 865 30.79 22.02 -13.81
N ASP A 866 30.85 21.01 -14.68
CA ASP A 866 30.10 20.98 -15.95
C ASP A 866 28.74 20.29 -15.81
N GLY A 867 28.38 19.73 -14.63
CA GLY A 867 27.10 19.06 -14.40
C GLY A 867 26.30 19.63 -13.24
N GLU A 868 25.35 18.87 -12.74
CA GLU A 868 24.30 19.37 -11.87
C GLU A 868 23.97 18.42 -10.70
N LEU A 869 23.50 19.00 -9.60
CA LEU A 869 22.92 18.32 -8.45
C LEU A 869 21.48 18.79 -8.29
N PHE A 870 20.52 17.85 -8.33
CA PHE A 870 19.11 18.08 -8.03
C PHE A 870 18.86 17.47 -6.63
N LEU A 871 18.61 18.32 -5.66
CA LEU A 871 18.43 17.91 -4.26
C LEU A 871 16.96 18.04 -3.87
N PHE A 872 16.27 16.91 -3.78
CA PHE A 872 14.85 16.82 -3.45
C PHE A 872 14.69 16.19 -2.07
N THR A 873 14.43 17.02 -1.05
CA THR A 873 14.27 16.53 0.33
C THR A 873 12.96 15.78 0.58
N PRO A 874 11.83 16.05 -0.11
CA PRO A 874 10.66 15.17 -0.09
C PRO A 874 10.95 13.82 -0.76
N ARG A 875 10.15 12.81 -0.42
CA ARG A 875 10.18 11.51 -1.09
C ARG A 875 9.30 11.54 -2.34
N ILE A 876 9.84 12.05 -3.43
CA ILE A 876 9.12 12.27 -4.70
C ILE A 876 8.64 10.98 -5.39
N THR A 877 9.19 9.83 -5.00
CA THR A 877 8.88 8.49 -5.55
C THR A 877 8.15 7.60 -4.54
N PHE A 878 7.66 8.17 -3.43
CA PHE A 878 7.15 7.43 -2.28
C PHE A 878 6.13 6.37 -2.67
N ARG A 879 6.50 5.11 -2.50
CA ARG A 879 5.66 3.90 -2.71
C ARG A 879 4.87 3.91 -4.03
N SER A 880 5.41 4.53 -5.08
CA SER A 880 4.71 4.73 -6.37
C SER A 880 3.35 5.44 -6.24
N GLN A 881 3.14 6.24 -5.19
CA GLN A 881 1.89 6.94 -4.88
C GLN A 881 1.96 8.42 -5.23
N SER A 882 3.15 9.04 -5.18
CA SER A 882 3.35 10.49 -5.32
C SER A 882 3.38 10.93 -6.78
N HIS A 883 2.34 10.61 -7.55
CA HIS A 883 2.26 10.93 -8.99
C HIS A 883 2.39 12.44 -9.27
N ALA A 884 1.90 13.29 -8.36
CA ALA A 884 2.08 14.74 -8.44
C ALA A 884 3.56 15.16 -8.49
N ALA A 885 4.45 14.38 -7.87
CA ALA A 885 5.88 14.68 -7.78
C ALA A 885 6.73 13.91 -8.82
N PHE A 886 6.16 12.99 -9.61
CA PHE A 886 6.89 12.26 -10.66
C PHE A 886 7.54 13.17 -11.68
N PRO A 887 6.92 14.32 -12.09
CA PRO A 887 7.58 15.26 -12.99
C PRO A 887 8.96 15.73 -12.51
N LEU A 888 9.20 15.85 -11.19
CA LEU A 888 10.53 16.20 -10.67
C LEU A 888 11.59 15.14 -11.02
N LEU A 889 11.23 13.86 -10.95
CA LEU A 889 12.12 12.77 -11.36
C LEU A 889 12.32 12.77 -12.88
N PHE A 890 11.23 12.83 -13.63
CA PHE A 890 11.25 12.71 -15.09
C PHE A 890 11.93 13.91 -15.74
N ASN A 891 11.58 15.12 -15.29
CA ASN A 891 12.25 16.36 -15.72
C ASN A 891 13.74 16.29 -15.37
N GLY A 892 14.10 15.85 -14.16
CA GLY A 892 15.49 15.72 -13.74
C GLY A 892 16.29 14.76 -14.62
N ILE A 893 15.70 13.64 -15.05
CA ILE A 893 16.34 12.68 -15.94
C ILE A 893 16.55 13.30 -17.34
N PHE A 894 15.54 13.95 -17.92
CA PHE A 894 15.63 14.49 -19.28
C PHE A 894 16.39 15.82 -19.33
N TYR A 895 16.18 16.75 -18.41
CA TYR A 895 16.89 18.01 -18.34
C TYR A 895 18.39 17.78 -18.13
N GLY A 896 18.74 16.96 -17.15
CA GLY A 896 20.13 16.64 -16.85
C GLY A 896 20.87 15.86 -17.94
N SER A 897 20.17 15.39 -18.97
CA SER A 897 20.76 14.65 -20.09
C SER A 897 20.56 15.35 -21.45
N ALA A 898 19.88 16.49 -21.47
CA ALA A 898 19.62 17.24 -22.71
C ALA A 898 20.90 17.87 -23.29
N ASP A 899 20.87 18.11 -24.58
CA ASP A 899 21.91 18.85 -25.29
C ASP A 899 21.39 20.27 -25.57
N ASP A 900 22.23 21.31 -25.35
CA ASP A 900 21.92 22.72 -25.68
C ASP A 900 21.92 22.99 -27.17
N GLU A 901 22.18 21.97 -28.00
CA GLU A 901 22.18 22.14 -29.46
C GLU A 901 20.73 22.27 -29.97
N PRO A 902 20.37 23.35 -30.67
CA PRO A 902 19.05 23.51 -31.27
C PRO A 902 18.80 22.41 -32.31
N ILE A 903 17.57 21.86 -32.31
CA ILE A 903 17.13 20.85 -33.31
C ILE A 903 16.93 21.51 -34.70
N PHE A 904 16.95 22.84 -34.81
CA PHE A 904 16.65 23.63 -36.04
C PHE A 904 17.83 24.38 -36.54
#